data_d0d6f31872d16e58f79ae4f489354226
#
_entry.id   d0d6f31872d16e58f79ae4f489354226
#
_cell.length_a   1.000
_cell.length_b   1.000
_cell.length_c   1.000
_cell.angle_alpha   90.00
_cell.angle_beta   90.00
_cell.angle_gamma   90.00
#
_symmetry.space_group_name_H-M   'P 1'
#
loop_
_entity.id
_entity.type
_entity.pdbx_description
1 polymer ?
#
loop_
_entity_poly.entity_id
_entity_poly.type
_entity_poly.pdbx_seq_one_letter_code
_entity_poly.pdbx_strand_id
1 'polypeptide(L)'
;MSKKIMAAILTGLMLFTTISCTSEKNGTTDETAVEKQNENTPQMLTNVFKGNNITLPEEYRVIEGASPYYDKDSGEITLLCVKDDYLYDDDGNYVSSNYAYKTCKYDKNLNLIEEKDVEMFGDDHETYTSNCVILNDKIVCLSSKRADNENAFTVTIYDMVSGESKTSESINGLFDNREEGGWFYVNNLCVNGDGDIYLGSENEILVLNDSFVKKFSIPMDRWINSMASSPAGDIYVTSYFDKGSGIAKVNPETKSFGDPIYPGDNTRQIMFGDGYDLYVEFEDGIYGCSFTEEGVDSVMLMNYTNSDISRSSFTAIAMLDKDTLIASDRSSTDREERLKVFQKVPDIDLSNIRTVEIVSTEGLDYYTTIGIVQYNKAHSDTRLLFTDYSKYATDENYNAGREKLINDILMGLYKPDIILTDTYSAVAENVIKNNIFMDIGTLIDNDAGMKRDDILGAVIRACSTSYGQLWGLPSGYSVETLVGKTETLGGRTSWTFSEMLDFAKTLPEGTTLMQGLSQQSVFYQLDGLFTQFIDLENHTCDFENQNFYDTLNYIASLPAEYDYSADRNRDNRYEKFQNGQIALYSMWMHDAASILEPECVFNTKDYTFIGYPTYGENSRGGNVTCSNVFVVTNFCKNTDIAWDFIKSVAAPDDDGDSIRYGGGDMPILRESLRKVCEEFYDYEFEFYYSGGGGYGPGDPDNPRTQDDLDEPGVLAHFTPEDTERLIDYIDNDCGSPITEAMPAELQSIITEEITSFTGGAKTAEECAKVIQSRVKIWLAEHE
;
A
#
# COMPACT_ATOMS: atom_id res chain seq x y z
N MET A 1 -40.03 -5.20 46.74
CA MET A 1 -40.08 -5.79 45.39
C MET A 1 -38.63 -6.15 45.10
N SER A 2 -38.21 -7.16 45.24
CA SER A 2 -38.24 -8.55 45.51
C SER A 2 -37.36 -9.32 44.56
N LYS A 3 -36.44 -10.06 45.14
CA LYS A 3 -35.49 -11.00 44.51
C LYS A 3 -36.01 -11.83 43.30
N LYS A 4 -37.32 -11.79 43.01
CA LYS A 4 -37.94 -12.44 41.84
C LYS A 4 -37.85 -11.63 40.55
N ILE A 5 -37.66 -10.33 40.62
CA ILE A 5 -37.48 -9.47 39.42
C ILE A 5 -36.04 -9.51 38.97
N MET A 6 -35.08 -9.60 39.91
CA MET A 6 -33.67 -9.76 39.60
C MET A 6 -33.31 -11.11 38.98
N ALA A 7 -34.03 -12.20 39.39
CA ALA A 7 -33.87 -13.52 38.77
C ALA A 7 -34.45 -13.60 37.35
N ALA A 8 -35.48 -12.79 37.02
CA ALA A 8 -36.07 -12.75 35.69
C ALA A 8 -35.21 -11.93 34.71
N ILE A 9 -34.47 -10.92 35.21
CA ILE A 9 -33.52 -10.12 34.40
C ILE A 9 -32.25 -10.92 34.12
N LEU A 10 -31.70 -11.67 35.12
CA LEU A 10 -30.55 -12.54 34.87
C LEU A 10 -30.89 -13.74 33.98
N THR A 11 -32.14 -14.27 34.03
CA THR A 11 -32.53 -15.36 33.11
C THR A 11 -32.86 -14.83 31.69
N GLY A 12 -33.23 -13.58 31.57
CA GLY A 12 -33.40 -12.90 30.28
C GLY A 12 -32.06 -12.61 29.59
N LEU A 13 -31.02 -12.19 30.32
CA LEU A 13 -29.67 -11.99 29.78
C LEU A 13 -28.97 -13.30 29.38
N MET A 14 -29.20 -14.42 30.10
CA MET A 14 -28.64 -15.71 29.70
C MET A 14 -29.38 -16.38 28.53
N LEU A 15 -30.58 -15.92 28.17
CA LEU A 15 -31.32 -16.41 27.01
C LEU A 15 -31.04 -15.60 25.72
N PHE A 16 -30.43 -14.40 25.81
CA PHE A 16 -29.97 -13.66 24.64
C PHE A 16 -28.58 -14.06 24.14
N THR A 17 -27.79 -14.77 24.95
CA THR A 17 -26.48 -15.30 24.54
C THR A 17 -26.54 -16.70 23.92
N THR A 18 -27.72 -17.30 23.79
CA THR A 18 -27.89 -18.65 23.19
C THR A 18 -28.74 -18.65 21.91
N ILE A 19 -29.10 -17.49 21.36
CA ILE A 19 -29.89 -17.37 20.11
C ILE A 19 -29.04 -16.81 18.95
N SER A 20 -27.76 -16.66 19.14
CA SER A 20 -26.83 -16.28 18.05
C SER A 20 -26.10 -17.46 17.38
N CYS A 21 -26.61 -18.65 17.52
CA CYS A 21 -26.03 -19.86 16.90
C CYS A 21 -27.07 -20.66 16.10
N THR A 22 -27.96 -19.99 15.36
CA THR A 22 -28.71 -20.61 14.25
C THR A 22 -29.11 -19.54 13.27
N SER A 23 -28.17 -19.03 12.48
CA SER A 23 -28.43 -18.49 11.15
C SER A 23 -27.54 -19.24 10.18
N GLU A 24 -28.22 -19.96 9.36
CA GLU A 24 -27.91 -20.59 8.10
C GLU A 24 -26.46 -20.52 7.61
N LYS A 25 -25.87 -21.70 7.51
CA LYS A 25 -24.73 -21.99 6.65
C LYS A 25 -25.08 -21.61 5.22
N ASN A 26 -24.50 -20.55 4.73
CA ASN A 26 -24.32 -20.30 3.30
C ASN A 26 -22.98 -19.62 3.12
N GLY A 27 -22.08 -20.33 2.49
CA GLY A 27 -20.73 -19.89 2.16
C GLY A 27 -19.70 -20.78 2.87
N THR A 28 -19.25 -21.83 2.21
CA THR A 28 -18.09 -22.61 2.59
C THR A 28 -16.84 -21.78 2.36
N THR A 29 -16.54 -20.87 3.27
CA THR A 29 -15.16 -20.55 3.54
C THR A 29 -14.62 -21.66 4.39
N ASP A 30 -13.58 -22.32 3.95
CA ASP A 30 -12.79 -23.22 4.75
C ASP A 30 -12.44 -22.48 6.05
N GLU A 31 -13.20 -22.75 7.13
CA GLU A 31 -12.73 -22.55 8.46
C GLU A 31 -11.57 -23.56 8.64
N THR A 32 -10.39 -23.22 8.13
CA THR A 32 -9.19 -23.70 8.78
C THR A 32 -9.19 -23.02 10.14
N ALA A 33 -10.00 -23.57 11.06
CA ALA A 33 -9.73 -23.46 12.48
C ALA A 33 -8.22 -23.63 12.59
N VAL A 34 -7.54 -22.71 13.24
CA VAL A 34 -6.19 -22.94 13.72
C VAL A 34 -6.38 -24.15 14.65
N GLU A 35 -6.26 -25.36 14.07
CA GLU A 35 -6.27 -26.59 14.85
C GLU A 35 -5.18 -26.38 15.87
N LYS A 36 -5.49 -26.60 17.16
CA LYS A 36 -4.47 -26.67 18.20
C LYS A 36 -3.34 -27.50 17.61
N GLN A 37 -2.24 -26.84 17.25
CA GLN A 37 -1.07 -27.54 16.76
C GLN A 37 -0.74 -28.58 17.86
N ASN A 38 -1.02 -29.81 17.56
CA ASN A 38 -0.53 -30.91 18.41
C ASN A 38 0.98 -30.80 18.30
N GLU A 39 1.68 -30.61 19.41
CA GLU A 39 3.15 -30.46 19.48
C GLU A 39 3.93 -31.61 18.80
N ASN A 40 3.24 -32.61 18.27
CA ASN A 40 3.79 -33.79 17.60
C ASN A 40 3.43 -33.92 16.10
N THR A 41 2.73 -32.94 15.49
CA THR A 41 2.48 -32.99 14.04
C THR A 41 3.64 -32.27 13.34
N PRO A 42 4.33 -32.92 12.37
CA PRO A 42 5.38 -32.26 11.60
C PRO A 42 4.82 -31.01 10.93
N GLN A 43 5.50 -29.87 11.10
CA GLN A 43 5.15 -28.65 10.38
C GLN A 43 5.54 -28.84 8.92
N MET A 44 4.57 -28.72 8.02
CA MET A 44 4.75 -28.89 6.58
C MET A 44 4.64 -27.56 5.87
N LEU A 45 5.54 -27.29 4.94
CA LEU A 45 5.43 -26.16 4.00
C LEU A 45 4.68 -26.65 2.76
N THR A 46 3.50 -26.12 2.53
CA THR A 46 2.58 -26.57 1.47
C THR A 46 2.49 -25.54 0.35
N ASN A 47 1.92 -25.92 -0.78
CA ASN A 47 1.66 -25.05 -1.94
C ASN A 47 2.94 -24.36 -2.47
N VAL A 48 4.03 -25.12 -2.48
CA VAL A 48 5.35 -24.65 -2.93
C VAL A 48 5.53 -24.96 -4.41
N PHE A 49 5.92 -23.94 -5.14
CA PHE A 49 6.37 -24.07 -6.54
C PHE A 49 7.86 -23.72 -6.65
N LYS A 50 8.60 -24.43 -7.50
CA LYS A 50 10.00 -24.14 -7.80
C LYS A 50 10.15 -23.77 -9.25
N GLY A 51 10.82 -22.65 -9.52
CA GLY A 51 11.02 -22.10 -10.86
C GLY A 51 12.31 -22.57 -11.51
N ASN A 52 12.23 -22.94 -12.79
CA ASN A 52 13.37 -23.20 -13.66
C ASN A 52 13.38 -22.18 -14.79
N ASN A 53 14.53 -21.58 -15.10
CA ASN A 53 14.64 -20.60 -16.16
C ASN A 53 14.31 -21.23 -17.51
N ILE A 54 13.53 -20.51 -18.33
CA ILE A 54 13.38 -20.77 -19.76
C ILE A 54 14.44 -19.97 -20.49
N THR A 55 15.19 -20.60 -21.38
CA THR A 55 16.18 -19.92 -22.20
C THR A 55 15.46 -19.11 -23.29
N LEU A 56 15.60 -17.80 -23.26
CA LEU A 56 15.16 -16.89 -24.33
C LEU A 56 16.33 -16.63 -25.29
N PRO A 57 16.07 -16.21 -26.53
CA PRO A 57 17.09 -15.67 -27.42
C PRO A 57 17.80 -14.48 -26.76
N GLU A 58 19.08 -14.29 -27.08
CA GLU A 58 19.90 -13.21 -26.53
C GLU A 58 19.25 -11.83 -26.79
N GLU A 59 19.17 -11.01 -25.73
CA GLU A 59 18.54 -9.65 -25.74
C GLU A 59 17.01 -9.62 -25.93
N TYR A 60 16.34 -10.77 -25.98
CA TYR A 60 14.88 -10.82 -26.07
C TYR A 60 14.26 -11.07 -24.70
N ARG A 61 13.14 -10.40 -24.45
CA ARG A 61 12.24 -10.63 -23.31
C ARG A 61 10.84 -10.99 -23.76
N VAL A 62 10.02 -11.57 -22.89
CA VAL A 62 8.61 -11.81 -23.20
C VAL A 62 7.82 -10.51 -23.04
N ILE A 63 6.83 -10.28 -23.86
CA ILE A 63 5.91 -9.15 -23.75
C ILE A 63 5.01 -9.40 -22.53
N GLU A 64 4.97 -8.48 -21.55
CA GLU A 64 4.25 -8.65 -20.29
C GLU A 64 2.76 -8.97 -20.47
N GLY A 65 2.09 -8.37 -21.43
CA GLY A 65 0.68 -8.62 -21.75
C GLY A 65 0.44 -9.75 -22.76
N ALA A 66 1.46 -10.57 -23.09
CA ALA A 66 1.31 -11.62 -24.06
C ALA A 66 0.78 -12.92 -23.45
N SER A 67 -0.34 -13.41 -23.96
CA SER A 67 -0.83 -14.75 -23.64
C SER A 67 -0.10 -15.77 -24.49
N PRO A 68 0.64 -16.74 -23.91
CA PRO A 68 1.29 -17.80 -24.66
C PRO A 68 0.25 -18.72 -25.27
N TYR A 69 0.60 -19.31 -26.41
CA TYR A 69 -0.18 -20.41 -26.98
C TYR A 69 0.36 -21.75 -26.48
N TYR A 70 -0.47 -22.51 -25.82
CA TYR A 70 -0.19 -23.87 -25.38
C TYR A 70 -0.98 -24.89 -26.21
N ASP A 71 -0.25 -25.69 -26.98
CA ASP A 71 -0.83 -26.79 -27.70
C ASP A 71 -0.91 -28.02 -26.78
N LYS A 72 -2.12 -28.36 -26.36
CA LYS A 72 -2.37 -29.48 -25.43
C LYS A 72 -2.03 -30.85 -26.02
N ASP A 73 -2.13 -31.02 -27.35
CA ASP A 73 -1.89 -32.31 -28.01
C ASP A 73 -0.41 -32.63 -28.12
N SER A 74 0.43 -31.64 -28.41
CA SER A 74 1.89 -31.78 -28.49
C SER A 74 2.62 -31.45 -27.20
N GLY A 75 2.02 -30.63 -26.31
CA GLY A 75 2.63 -30.05 -25.13
C GLY A 75 3.62 -28.92 -25.47
N GLU A 76 3.52 -28.36 -26.67
CA GLU A 76 4.39 -27.27 -27.13
C GLU A 76 3.84 -25.92 -26.71
N ILE A 77 4.76 -24.98 -26.39
CA ILE A 77 4.44 -23.62 -25.97
C ILE A 77 5.04 -22.66 -26.98
N THR A 78 4.24 -21.70 -27.43
CA THR A 78 4.71 -20.61 -28.30
C THR A 78 4.58 -19.29 -27.54
N LEU A 79 5.69 -18.55 -27.44
CA LEU A 79 5.78 -17.22 -26.82
C LEU A 79 6.06 -16.17 -27.88
N LEU A 80 5.58 -14.96 -27.68
CA LEU A 80 6.01 -13.78 -28.41
C LEU A 80 7.02 -12.99 -27.58
N CYS A 81 8.20 -12.79 -28.16
CA CYS A 81 9.31 -12.09 -27.52
C CYS A 81 9.59 -10.78 -28.25
N VAL A 82 10.10 -9.81 -27.53
CA VAL A 82 10.50 -8.49 -28.05
C VAL A 82 11.93 -8.18 -27.62
N LYS A 83 12.66 -7.52 -28.51
CA LYS A 83 13.93 -6.87 -28.21
C LYS A 83 13.72 -5.37 -28.36
N ASP A 84 14.21 -4.60 -27.38
CA ASP A 84 14.14 -3.14 -27.34
C ASP A 84 15.53 -2.58 -27.59
N ASP A 85 15.67 -1.75 -28.62
CA ASP A 85 16.89 -0.98 -28.86
C ASP A 85 16.58 0.52 -28.66
N TYR A 86 17.12 1.12 -27.61
CA TYR A 86 16.97 2.55 -27.33
C TYR A 86 18.07 3.33 -28.03
N LEU A 87 17.66 4.33 -28.83
CA LEU A 87 18.56 5.20 -29.55
C LEU A 87 18.70 6.53 -28.80
N TYR A 88 19.93 6.94 -28.60
CA TYR A 88 20.29 8.19 -27.95
C TYR A 88 21.09 9.06 -28.93
N ASP A 89 20.97 10.39 -28.81
CA ASP A 89 21.78 11.35 -29.57
C ASP A 89 23.22 11.43 -28.99
N ASP A 90 24.05 12.27 -29.65
CA ASP A 90 25.45 12.48 -29.24
C ASP A 90 25.57 13.15 -27.85
N ASP A 91 24.50 13.77 -27.34
CA ASP A 91 24.42 14.43 -26.04
C ASP A 91 23.80 13.50 -24.97
N GLY A 92 23.45 12.25 -25.32
CA GLY A 92 22.89 11.26 -24.43
C GLY A 92 21.38 11.35 -24.22
N ASN A 93 20.68 12.19 -24.96
CA ASN A 93 19.22 12.31 -24.86
C ASN A 93 18.55 11.19 -25.65
N TYR A 94 17.47 10.65 -25.11
CA TYR A 94 16.63 9.66 -25.80
C TYR A 94 16.03 10.25 -27.08
N VAL A 95 16.22 9.55 -28.19
CA VAL A 95 15.69 9.95 -29.52
C VAL A 95 14.50 9.09 -29.91
N SER A 96 14.66 7.77 -29.88
CA SER A 96 13.62 6.82 -30.29
C SER A 96 13.91 5.41 -29.74
N SER A 97 12.93 4.52 -29.84
CA SER A 97 13.11 3.09 -29.58
C SER A 97 12.83 2.29 -30.83
N ASN A 98 13.60 1.25 -31.05
CA ASN A 98 13.32 0.26 -32.08
C ASN A 98 12.92 -1.06 -31.41
N TYR A 99 11.89 -1.70 -31.94
CA TYR A 99 11.40 -2.99 -31.45
C TYR A 99 11.52 -4.07 -32.52
N ALA A 100 12.10 -5.19 -32.14
CA ALA A 100 12.16 -6.39 -32.98
C ALA A 100 11.37 -7.52 -32.30
N TYR A 101 10.57 -8.23 -33.06
CA TYR A 101 9.69 -9.28 -32.54
C TYR A 101 10.10 -10.66 -33.03
N LYS A 102 9.91 -11.66 -32.18
CA LYS A 102 10.23 -13.06 -32.49
C LYS A 102 9.24 -14.00 -31.80
N THR A 103 8.77 -15.04 -32.51
CA THR A 103 8.13 -16.17 -31.84
C THR A 103 9.16 -17.18 -31.43
N CYS A 104 9.04 -17.68 -30.19
CA CYS A 104 9.88 -18.72 -29.62
C CYS A 104 9.01 -19.91 -29.24
N LYS A 105 9.33 -21.08 -29.81
CA LYS A 105 8.59 -22.31 -29.57
C LYS A 105 9.42 -23.28 -28.75
N TYR A 106 8.78 -23.87 -27.76
CA TYR A 106 9.40 -24.78 -26.79
C TYR A 106 8.69 -26.13 -26.83
N ASP A 107 9.46 -27.21 -26.65
CA ASP A 107 8.92 -28.55 -26.43
C ASP A 107 8.35 -28.69 -25.00
N LYS A 108 7.70 -29.82 -24.73
CA LYS A 108 7.15 -30.15 -23.40
C LYS A 108 8.19 -30.23 -22.28
N ASN A 109 9.50 -30.29 -22.60
CA ASN A 109 10.60 -30.24 -21.63
C ASN A 109 11.21 -28.84 -21.54
N LEU A 110 10.58 -27.84 -22.16
CA LEU A 110 11.00 -26.44 -22.19
C LEU A 110 12.32 -26.18 -22.91
N ASN A 111 12.69 -27.05 -23.83
CA ASN A 111 13.79 -26.78 -24.73
C ASN A 111 13.28 -25.92 -25.89
N LEU A 112 14.02 -24.84 -26.19
CA LEU A 112 13.75 -24.02 -27.37
C LEU A 112 13.97 -24.86 -28.63
N ILE A 113 12.91 -25.03 -29.43
CA ILE A 113 12.93 -25.87 -30.64
C ILE A 113 12.82 -25.07 -31.93
N GLU A 114 12.25 -23.86 -31.88
CA GLU A 114 12.13 -22.97 -33.02
C GLU A 114 12.16 -21.50 -32.61
N GLU A 115 12.84 -20.70 -33.40
CA GLU A 115 12.81 -19.23 -33.36
C GLU A 115 12.43 -18.72 -34.75
N LYS A 116 11.50 -17.75 -34.80
CA LYS A 116 11.09 -17.14 -36.05
C LYS A 116 10.88 -15.66 -35.88
N ASP A 117 11.53 -14.85 -36.71
CA ASP A 117 11.32 -13.39 -36.73
C ASP A 117 9.91 -13.06 -37.18
N VAL A 118 9.31 -12.05 -36.61
CA VAL A 118 7.94 -11.61 -36.83
C VAL A 118 7.94 -10.15 -37.28
N GLU A 119 7.65 -9.92 -38.54
CA GLU A 119 7.61 -8.57 -39.12
C GLU A 119 6.17 -8.00 -39.10
N MET A 120 5.64 -7.78 -37.88
CA MET A 120 4.24 -7.36 -37.71
C MET A 120 3.96 -5.98 -38.26
N PHE A 121 4.94 -5.05 -38.15
CA PHE A 121 4.78 -3.64 -38.47
C PHE A 121 5.56 -3.20 -39.72
N GLY A 122 6.14 -4.13 -40.47
CA GLY A 122 6.96 -3.82 -41.64
C GLY A 122 8.17 -2.96 -41.27
N ASP A 123 8.29 -1.78 -41.92
CA ASP A 123 9.39 -0.84 -41.66
C ASP A 123 9.16 0.08 -40.44
N ASP A 124 8.03 -0.04 -39.74
CA ASP A 124 7.75 0.73 -38.52
C ASP A 124 8.30 -0.01 -37.29
N HIS A 125 9.50 0.38 -36.87
CA HIS A 125 10.16 -0.19 -35.69
C HIS A 125 9.91 0.60 -34.40
N GLU A 126 9.15 1.72 -34.45
CA GLU A 126 8.84 2.57 -33.28
C GLU A 126 7.55 2.18 -32.56
N THR A 127 6.73 1.30 -33.16
CA THR A 127 5.46 0.89 -32.57
C THR A 127 5.67 -0.15 -31.49
N TYR A 128 5.36 0.22 -30.23
CA TYR A 128 5.39 -0.66 -29.07
C TYR A 128 4.10 -1.46 -28.95
N THR A 129 4.25 -2.75 -28.67
CA THR A 129 3.13 -3.66 -28.44
C THR A 129 2.98 -3.92 -26.93
N SER A 130 1.83 -3.54 -26.38
CA SER A 130 1.56 -3.68 -24.93
C SER A 130 0.87 -4.99 -24.57
N ASN A 131 0.04 -5.52 -25.47
CA ASN A 131 -0.73 -6.75 -25.26
C ASN A 131 -0.79 -7.59 -26.53
N CYS A 132 -0.64 -8.91 -26.40
CA CYS A 132 -0.71 -9.85 -27.51
C CYS A 132 -1.44 -11.12 -27.11
N VAL A 133 -2.19 -11.65 -28.06
CA VAL A 133 -2.83 -12.97 -27.97
C VAL A 133 -2.39 -13.80 -29.16
N ILE A 134 -1.87 -15.00 -28.89
CA ILE A 134 -1.59 -16.01 -29.93
C ILE A 134 -2.78 -16.95 -29.94
N LEU A 135 -3.45 -16.99 -31.07
CA LEU A 135 -4.61 -17.90 -31.29
C LEU A 135 -4.43 -18.66 -32.59
N ASN A 136 -4.25 -19.96 -32.49
CA ASN A 136 -3.91 -20.82 -33.62
C ASN A 136 -2.63 -20.29 -34.34
N ASP A 137 -2.74 -20.01 -35.64
CA ASP A 137 -1.64 -19.49 -36.45
C ASP A 137 -1.61 -17.97 -36.56
N LYS A 138 -2.29 -17.25 -35.68
CA LYS A 138 -2.36 -15.78 -35.71
C LYS A 138 -1.87 -15.16 -34.40
N ILE A 139 -1.21 -14.00 -34.53
CA ILE A 139 -0.89 -13.12 -33.43
C ILE A 139 -1.77 -11.89 -33.58
N VAL A 140 -2.52 -11.56 -32.52
CA VAL A 140 -3.30 -10.31 -32.42
C VAL A 140 -2.66 -9.45 -31.38
N CYS A 141 -2.26 -8.23 -31.76
CA CYS A 141 -1.56 -7.30 -30.91
C CYS A 141 -2.32 -6.00 -30.75
N LEU A 142 -2.32 -5.46 -29.54
CA LEU A 142 -2.68 -4.09 -29.23
C LEU A 142 -1.39 -3.27 -29.13
N SER A 143 -1.31 -2.21 -29.89
CA SER A 143 -0.12 -1.37 -29.99
C SER A 143 -0.48 0.09 -29.78
N SER A 144 0.47 0.88 -29.30
CA SER A 144 0.29 2.32 -29.15
C SER A 144 1.48 3.08 -29.74
N LYS A 145 1.18 4.23 -30.34
CA LYS A 145 2.17 5.19 -30.80
C LYS A 145 1.77 6.58 -30.33
N ARG A 146 2.70 7.33 -29.80
CA ARG A 146 2.45 8.71 -29.38
C ARG A 146 2.29 9.63 -30.57
N ALA A 147 1.16 10.31 -30.69
CA ALA A 147 0.84 11.27 -31.74
C ALA A 147 0.19 12.51 -31.11
N ASP A 148 0.71 13.71 -31.41
CA ASP A 148 0.12 15.00 -31.02
C ASP A 148 -0.39 15.12 -29.57
N ASN A 149 0.41 14.68 -28.59
CA ASN A 149 0.10 14.63 -27.15
C ASN A 149 -0.94 13.58 -26.72
N GLU A 150 -1.30 12.65 -27.58
CA GLU A 150 -2.21 11.54 -27.28
C GLU A 150 -1.61 10.22 -27.78
N ASN A 151 -1.90 9.12 -27.09
CA ASN A 151 -1.57 7.79 -27.58
C ASN A 151 -2.61 7.34 -28.61
N ALA A 152 -2.19 7.06 -29.83
CA ALA A 152 -3.01 6.41 -30.84
C ALA A 152 -2.89 4.89 -30.66
N PHE A 153 -4.00 4.23 -30.33
CA PHE A 153 -4.05 2.78 -30.23
C PHE A 153 -4.44 2.14 -31.55
N THR A 154 -3.78 1.03 -31.89
CA THR A 154 -4.05 0.24 -33.12
C THR A 154 -4.08 -1.24 -32.78
N VAL A 155 -4.78 -2.03 -33.60
CA VAL A 155 -4.78 -3.49 -33.52
C VAL A 155 -4.12 -4.04 -34.77
N THR A 156 -3.17 -4.95 -34.58
CA THR A 156 -2.49 -5.66 -35.68
C THR A 156 -2.78 -7.14 -35.59
N ILE A 157 -3.13 -7.76 -36.71
CA ILE A 157 -3.25 -9.20 -36.84
C ILE A 157 -2.14 -9.66 -37.81
N TYR A 158 -1.30 -10.56 -37.34
CA TYR A 158 -0.22 -11.19 -38.09
C TYR A 158 -0.52 -12.66 -38.25
N ASP A 159 -0.46 -13.15 -39.49
CA ASP A 159 -0.64 -14.56 -39.82
C ASP A 159 0.73 -15.25 -39.90
N MET A 160 0.99 -16.16 -38.97
CA MET A 160 2.32 -16.82 -38.81
C MET A 160 2.63 -17.80 -39.97
N VAL A 161 1.62 -18.23 -40.75
CA VAL A 161 1.80 -19.15 -41.87
C VAL A 161 2.14 -18.38 -43.13
N SER A 162 1.36 -17.36 -43.47
CA SER A 162 1.59 -16.54 -44.69
C SER A 162 2.66 -15.46 -44.49
N GLY A 163 2.91 -15.02 -43.25
CA GLY A 163 3.75 -13.86 -42.94
C GLY A 163 3.09 -12.52 -43.24
N GLU A 164 1.80 -12.50 -43.55
CA GLU A 164 1.06 -11.27 -43.86
C GLU A 164 0.54 -10.63 -42.58
N SER A 165 0.64 -9.30 -42.48
CA SER A 165 0.06 -8.50 -41.42
C SER A 165 -1.00 -7.55 -41.94
N LYS A 166 -1.99 -7.24 -41.11
CA LYS A 166 -2.92 -6.13 -41.29
C LYS A 166 -3.08 -5.35 -40.00
N THR A 167 -3.03 -4.02 -40.09
CA THR A 167 -3.16 -3.12 -38.98
C THR A 167 -4.36 -2.20 -39.14
N SER A 168 -5.10 -1.96 -38.09
CA SER A 168 -6.23 -1.02 -38.09
C SER A 168 -5.73 0.44 -38.23
N GLU A 169 -6.62 1.35 -38.61
CA GLU A 169 -6.46 2.76 -38.26
C GLU A 169 -6.54 2.92 -36.73
N SER A 170 -6.31 4.13 -36.20
CA SER A 170 -6.48 4.40 -34.79
C SER A 170 -7.89 4.01 -34.34
N ILE A 171 -7.97 3.16 -33.31
CA ILE A 171 -9.23 2.70 -32.72
C ILE A 171 -9.82 3.66 -31.69
N ASN A 172 -9.08 4.69 -31.30
CA ASN A 172 -9.51 5.65 -30.26
C ASN A 172 -10.92 6.21 -30.52
N GLY A 173 -11.23 6.55 -31.76
CA GLY A 173 -12.53 7.07 -32.14
C GLY A 173 -13.67 6.05 -32.21
N LEU A 174 -13.41 4.76 -31.96
CA LEU A 174 -14.42 3.70 -31.95
C LEU A 174 -15.05 3.50 -30.57
N PHE A 175 -14.44 4.06 -29.51
CA PHE A 175 -14.96 4.01 -28.14
C PHE A 175 -16.05 5.07 -27.96
N ASP A 176 -17.21 4.68 -27.41
CA ASP A 176 -18.38 5.54 -27.25
C ASP A 176 -18.29 6.45 -26.03
N ASN A 177 -17.57 6.03 -24.98
CA ASN A 177 -17.50 6.70 -23.67
C ASN A 177 -16.16 7.42 -23.42
N ARG A 178 -15.45 7.76 -24.48
CA ARG A 178 -14.19 8.50 -24.36
C ARG A 178 -14.44 9.97 -24.01
N GLU A 179 -13.77 10.48 -22.97
CA GLU A 179 -13.76 11.90 -22.62
C GLU A 179 -12.80 12.70 -23.54
N GLU A 180 -13.28 13.79 -24.16
CA GLU A 180 -12.44 14.68 -24.97
C GLU A 180 -11.43 15.41 -24.07
N GLY A 181 -10.12 15.28 -24.36
CA GLY A 181 -9.04 15.96 -23.65
C GLY A 181 -8.59 15.29 -22.35
N GLY A 182 -9.15 14.12 -22.00
CA GLY A 182 -8.69 13.28 -20.89
C GLY A 182 -7.59 12.30 -21.31
N TRP A 183 -6.90 11.73 -20.31
CA TRP A 183 -6.01 10.59 -20.53
C TRP A 183 -6.85 9.40 -20.99
N PHE A 184 -6.42 8.71 -22.04
CA PHE A 184 -7.12 7.57 -22.60
C PHE A 184 -6.18 6.38 -22.76
N TYR A 185 -6.55 5.25 -22.16
CA TYR A 185 -5.78 4.02 -22.19
C TYR A 185 -6.66 2.82 -22.59
N VAL A 186 -6.06 1.91 -23.36
CA VAL A 186 -6.59 0.58 -23.63
C VAL A 186 -5.59 -0.42 -23.08
N ASN A 187 -5.99 -1.15 -22.03
CA ASN A 187 -5.06 -1.96 -21.23
C ASN A 187 -5.28 -3.46 -21.41
N ASN A 188 -6.40 -3.87 -22.00
CA ASN A 188 -6.78 -5.27 -22.08
C ASN A 188 -7.09 -5.65 -23.52
N LEU A 189 -6.63 -6.85 -23.90
CA LEU A 189 -6.89 -7.47 -25.20
C LEU A 189 -7.25 -8.93 -24.99
N CYS A 190 -8.38 -9.36 -25.55
CA CYS A 190 -8.74 -10.78 -25.68
C CYS A 190 -9.32 -11.08 -27.04
N VAL A 191 -9.27 -12.35 -27.46
CA VAL A 191 -9.88 -12.81 -28.68
C VAL A 191 -10.76 -14.02 -28.36
N ASN A 192 -12.04 -13.98 -28.77
CA ASN A 192 -12.94 -15.11 -28.55
C ASN A 192 -12.74 -16.22 -29.56
N GLY A 193 -13.48 -17.33 -29.40
CA GLY A 193 -13.42 -18.49 -30.30
C GLY A 193 -13.82 -18.20 -31.76
N ASP A 194 -14.61 -17.14 -32.00
CA ASP A 194 -15.05 -16.72 -33.34
C ASP A 194 -14.05 -15.74 -34.01
N GLY A 195 -12.99 -15.34 -33.30
CA GLY A 195 -11.99 -14.37 -33.77
C GLY A 195 -12.39 -12.93 -33.57
N ASP A 196 -13.44 -12.63 -32.79
CA ASP A 196 -13.76 -11.25 -32.38
C ASP A 196 -12.76 -10.75 -31.36
N ILE A 197 -12.38 -9.50 -31.50
CA ILE A 197 -11.35 -8.83 -30.70
C ILE A 197 -12.03 -7.97 -29.65
N TYR A 198 -11.74 -8.23 -28.38
CA TYR A 198 -12.26 -7.52 -27.22
C TYR A 198 -11.15 -6.63 -26.64
N LEU A 199 -11.43 -5.34 -26.52
CA LEU A 199 -10.50 -4.32 -26.07
C LEU A 199 -11.08 -3.58 -24.87
N GLY A 200 -10.41 -3.67 -23.73
CA GLY A 200 -10.84 -3.02 -22.49
C GLY A 200 -10.16 -1.68 -22.28
N SER A 201 -10.95 -0.63 -22.11
CA SER A 201 -10.55 0.69 -21.62
C SER A 201 -11.06 0.92 -20.19
N GLU A 202 -10.84 2.10 -19.67
CA GLU A 202 -11.33 2.50 -18.33
C GLU A 202 -12.85 2.42 -18.18
N ASN A 203 -13.59 2.75 -19.26
CA ASN A 203 -15.04 2.97 -19.20
C ASN A 203 -15.83 2.06 -20.14
N GLU A 204 -15.16 1.18 -20.89
CA GLU A 204 -15.84 0.45 -21.98
C GLU A 204 -15.05 -0.77 -22.45
N ILE A 205 -15.76 -1.81 -22.85
CA ILE A 205 -15.22 -2.90 -23.68
C ILE A 205 -15.68 -2.68 -25.12
N LEU A 206 -14.73 -2.42 -26.01
CA LEU A 206 -14.97 -2.33 -27.46
C LEU A 206 -14.78 -3.70 -28.09
N VAL A 207 -15.71 -4.12 -28.96
CA VAL A 207 -15.62 -5.40 -29.69
C VAL A 207 -15.56 -5.14 -31.18
N LEU A 208 -14.48 -5.63 -31.79
CA LEU A 208 -14.22 -5.57 -33.22
C LEU A 208 -14.30 -6.99 -33.88
N ASN A 209 -14.61 -7.04 -35.15
CA ASN A 209 -14.37 -8.25 -35.90
C ASN A 209 -12.92 -8.29 -36.45
N ASP A 210 -12.56 -9.37 -37.13
CA ASP A 210 -11.23 -9.57 -37.76
C ASP A 210 -10.89 -8.54 -38.86
N SER A 211 -11.85 -7.79 -39.35
CA SER A 211 -11.67 -6.67 -40.29
C SER A 211 -11.66 -5.29 -39.63
N PHE A 212 -11.51 -5.26 -38.28
CA PHE A 212 -11.48 -4.09 -37.43
C PHE A 212 -12.76 -3.23 -37.44
N VAL A 213 -13.88 -3.83 -37.86
CA VAL A 213 -15.18 -3.15 -37.81
C VAL A 213 -15.81 -3.35 -36.42
N LYS A 214 -16.24 -2.24 -35.82
CA LYS A 214 -16.97 -2.28 -34.53
C LYS A 214 -18.24 -3.10 -34.64
N LYS A 215 -18.37 -4.13 -33.82
CA LYS A 215 -19.58 -4.93 -33.66
C LYS A 215 -20.51 -4.32 -32.62
N PHE A 216 -19.97 -4.00 -31.47
CA PHE A 216 -20.66 -3.35 -30.34
C PHE A 216 -19.65 -2.87 -29.31
N SER A 217 -20.14 -2.16 -28.29
CA SER A 217 -19.42 -1.90 -27.05
C SER A 217 -20.29 -2.18 -25.83
N ILE A 218 -19.64 -2.37 -24.69
CA ILE A 218 -20.27 -2.60 -23.40
C ILE A 218 -19.74 -1.51 -22.47
N PRO A 219 -20.59 -0.58 -21.99
CA PRO A 219 -20.17 0.44 -21.06
C PRO A 219 -19.79 -0.17 -19.71
N MET A 220 -18.76 0.39 -19.09
CA MET A 220 -18.31 0.10 -17.74
C MET A 220 -18.36 1.39 -16.93
N ASP A 221 -18.81 1.31 -15.69
CA ASP A 221 -18.73 2.40 -14.74
C ASP A 221 -17.50 2.29 -13.81
N ARG A 222 -16.65 1.29 -14.07
CA ARG A 222 -15.50 0.94 -13.22
C ARG A 222 -14.37 0.35 -14.05
N TRP A 223 -13.16 0.43 -13.52
CA TRP A 223 -11.94 -0.06 -14.13
C TRP A 223 -11.94 -1.58 -14.36
N ILE A 224 -11.43 -2.02 -15.52
CA ILE A 224 -11.19 -3.43 -15.83
C ILE A 224 -9.76 -3.78 -15.41
N ASN A 225 -9.63 -4.67 -14.42
CA ASN A 225 -8.31 -5.09 -13.93
C ASN A 225 -7.67 -6.11 -14.89
N SER A 226 -8.44 -7.07 -15.38
CA SER A 226 -7.95 -8.13 -16.24
C SER A 226 -9.07 -8.67 -17.14
N MET A 227 -8.72 -9.16 -18.33
CA MET A 227 -9.60 -9.93 -19.21
C MET A 227 -8.92 -11.22 -19.64
N ALA A 228 -9.67 -12.30 -19.78
CA ALA A 228 -9.18 -13.57 -20.30
C ALA A 228 -10.23 -14.30 -21.12
N SER A 229 -9.75 -15.04 -22.12
CA SER A 229 -10.58 -15.93 -22.95
C SER A 229 -10.50 -17.36 -22.44
N SER A 230 -11.65 -17.97 -22.17
CA SER A 230 -11.71 -19.37 -21.78
C SER A 230 -11.41 -20.30 -22.97
N PRO A 231 -11.07 -21.57 -22.74
CA PRO A 231 -10.90 -22.56 -23.79
C PRO A 231 -12.16 -22.77 -24.67
N ALA A 232 -13.34 -22.42 -24.15
CA ALA A 232 -14.59 -22.44 -24.89
C ALA A 232 -14.81 -21.19 -25.76
N GLY A 233 -13.92 -20.21 -25.67
CA GLY A 233 -14.02 -18.94 -26.39
C GLY A 233 -14.88 -17.87 -25.67
N ASP A 234 -15.32 -18.12 -24.45
CA ASP A 234 -16.03 -17.14 -23.65
C ASP A 234 -15.04 -16.10 -23.02
N ILE A 235 -15.45 -14.86 -22.97
CA ILE A 235 -14.63 -13.79 -22.37
C ILE A 235 -15.09 -13.53 -20.93
N TYR A 236 -14.12 -13.45 -20.02
CA TYR A 236 -14.30 -13.09 -18.63
C TYR A 236 -13.52 -11.83 -18.29
N VAL A 237 -14.05 -11.03 -17.38
CA VAL A 237 -13.43 -9.78 -16.90
C VAL A 237 -13.38 -9.77 -15.38
N THR A 238 -12.34 -9.16 -14.83
CA THR A 238 -12.27 -8.81 -13.42
C THR A 238 -12.49 -7.30 -13.26
N SER A 239 -13.33 -6.95 -12.32
CA SER A 239 -13.63 -5.56 -11.97
C SER A 239 -14.17 -5.50 -10.54
N TYR A 240 -14.42 -4.29 -10.06
CA TYR A 240 -15.08 -4.08 -8.78
C TYR A 240 -16.60 -4.01 -9.00
N PHE A 241 -17.35 -5.00 -8.56
CA PHE A 241 -18.80 -5.08 -8.65
C PHE A 241 -19.46 -4.70 -7.32
N ASP A 242 -20.79 -4.79 -7.23
CA ASP A 242 -21.57 -4.32 -6.07
C ASP A 242 -21.16 -4.95 -4.72
N LYS A 243 -20.56 -6.14 -4.74
CA LYS A 243 -20.10 -6.85 -3.53
C LYS A 243 -18.57 -6.89 -3.37
N GLY A 244 -17.84 -6.09 -4.14
CA GLY A 244 -16.38 -6.06 -4.11
C GLY A 244 -15.74 -6.56 -5.41
N SER A 245 -14.47 -6.96 -5.34
CA SER A 245 -13.74 -7.50 -6.48
C SER A 245 -14.36 -8.81 -6.97
N GLY A 246 -14.69 -8.89 -8.25
CA GLY A 246 -15.39 -10.04 -8.79
C GLY A 246 -15.04 -10.34 -10.24
N ILE A 247 -15.54 -11.45 -10.74
CA ILE A 247 -15.32 -11.96 -12.09
C ILE A 247 -16.68 -12.13 -12.78
N ALA A 248 -16.85 -11.52 -13.95
CA ALA A 248 -18.07 -11.66 -14.73
C ALA A 248 -17.79 -12.14 -16.15
N LYS A 249 -18.67 -13.00 -16.65
CA LYS A 249 -18.66 -13.41 -18.05
C LYS A 249 -19.30 -12.34 -18.92
N VAL A 250 -18.66 -12.01 -20.03
CA VAL A 250 -19.22 -11.10 -21.04
C VAL A 250 -20.29 -11.82 -21.84
N ASN A 251 -21.46 -11.21 -21.95
CA ASN A 251 -22.56 -11.71 -22.81
C ASN A 251 -22.66 -10.85 -24.08
N PRO A 252 -22.20 -11.33 -25.22
CA PRO A 252 -22.21 -10.58 -26.48
C PRO A 252 -23.62 -10.35 -27.05
N GLU A 253 -24.60 -11.21 -26.71
CA GLU A 253 -25.96 -11.09 -27.23
C GLU A 253 -26.71 -9.94 -26.55
N THR A 254 -26.61 -9.88 -25.22
CA THR A 254 -27.23 -8.81 -24.41
C THR A 254 -26.35 -7.57 -24.28
N LYS A 255 -25.08 -7.63 -24.70
CA LYS A 255 -24.07 -6.58 -24.55
C LYS A 255 -23.96 -6.10 -23.10
N SER A 256 -23.84 -7.06 -22.20
CA SER A 256 -23.79 -6.85 -20.75
C SER A 256 -22.93 -7.92 -20.10
N PHE A 257 -22.80 -7.85 -18.79
CA PHE A 257 -22.14 -8.88 -17.98
C PHE A 257 -23.17 -9.86 -17.43
N GLY A 258 -22.75 -11.11 -17.26
CA GLY A 258 -23.45 -12.10 -16.45
C GLY A 258 -23.37 -11.74 -14.95
N ASP A 259 -23.99 -12.54 -14.10
CA ASP A 259 -23.91 -12.37 -12.66
C ASP A 259 -22.44 -12.55 -12.21
N PRO A 260 -21.86 -11.58 -11.47
CA PRO A 260 -20.50 -11.71 -11.00
C PRO A 260 -20.33 -12.81 -9.96
N ILE A 261 -19.23 -13.52 -10.02
CA ILE A 261 -18.75 -14.43 -8.98
C ILE A 261 -17.65 -13.74 -8.17
N TYR A 262 -17.56 -14.09 -6.90
CA TYR A 262 -16.65 -13.47 -5.94
C TYR A 262 -15.75 -14.53 -5.31
N PRO A 263 -14.62 -14.88 -5.95
CA PRO A 263 -13.73 -15.93 -5.43
C PRO A 263 -12.88 -15.49 -4.25
N GLY A 264 -12.77 -14.18 -4.01
CA GLY A 264 -12.02 -13.52 -2.95
C GLY A 264 -11.82 -12.05 -3.24
N ASP A 265 -11.29 -11.31 -2.27
CA ASP A 265 -10.99 -9.88 -2.42
C ASP A 265 -9.70 -9.65 -3.23
N ASN A 266 -9.59 -8.47 -3.87
CA ASN A 266 -8.41 -8.06 -4.64
C ASN A 266 -7.99 -9.03 -5.75
N THR A 267 -8.97 -9.57 -6.50
CA THR A 267 -8.70 -10.35 -7.71
C THR A 267 -7.89 -9.52 -8.71
N ARG A 268 -6.69 -9.97 -9.04
CA ARG A 268 -5.77 -9.23 -9.94
C ARG A 268 -5.84 -9.70 -11.36
N GLN A 269 -5.54 -10.97 -11.57
CA GLN A 269 -5.49 -11.58 -12.89
C GLN A 269 -6.28 -12.88 -12.90
N ILE A 270 -6.92 -13.14 -14.01
CA ILE A 270 -7.53 -14.43 -14.30
C ILE A 270 -6.81 -15.12 -15.44
N MET A 271 -6.69 -16.42 -15.33
CA MET A 271 -6.02 -17.29 -16.31
C MET A 271 -6.86 -18.55 -16.54
N PHE A 272 -6.66 -19.16 -17.68
CA PHE A 272 -7.26 -20.46 -18.00
C PHE A 272 -6.18 -21.50 -18.26
N GLY A 273 -6.43 -22.74 -17.84
CA GLY A 273 -5.54 -23.88 -17.98
C GLY A 273 -6.28 -25.18 -17.69
N ASP A 274 -5.56 -26.31 -17.64
CA ASP A 274 -6.19 -27.60 -17.35
C ASP A 274 -6.33 -27.82 -15.83
N GLY A 275 -7.48 -28.36 -15.40
CA GLY A 275 -7.71 -28.85 -14.04
C GLY A 275 -8.74 -28.07 -13.23
N TYR A 276 -8.94 -26.79 -13.51
CA TYR A 276 -9.95 -25.94 -12.89
C TYR A 276 -10.75 -25.18 -13.97
N ASP A 277 -11.91 -24.63 -13.59
CA ASP A 277 -12.70 -23.82 -14.50
C ASP A 277 -12.00 -22.51 -14.83
N LEU A 278 -11.29 -21.92 -13.83
CA LEU A 278 -10.38 -20.81 -14.01
C LEU A 278 -9.33 -20.78 -12.90
N TYR A 279 -8.28 -20.01 -13.11
CA TYR A 279 -7.25 -19.69 -12.12
C TYR A 279 -7.29 -18.20 -11.80
N VAL A 280 -7.10 -17.87 -10.53
CA VAL A 280 -7.14 -16.48 -10.04
C VAL A 280 -5.87 -16.18 -9.31
N GLU A 281 -5.27 -15.06 -9.62
CA GLU A 281 -4.15 -14.49 -8.86
C GLU A 281 -4.68 -13.53 -7.78
N PHE A 282 -4.32 -13.81 -6.52
CA PHE A 282 -4.51 -12.94 -5.37
C PHE A 282 -3.18 -12.42 -4.84
N GLU A 283 -3.23 -11.65 -3.75
CA GLU A 283 -2.05 -11.06 -3.10
C GLU A 283 -1.05 -12.10 -2.59
N ASP A 284 -1.53 -13.20 -2.05
CA ASP A 284 -0.74 -14.25 -1.39
C ASP A 284 -0.38 -15.42 -2.30
N GLY A 285 -0.98 -15.52 -3.50
CA GLY A 285 -0.71 -16.64 -4.39
C GLY A 285 -1.71 -16.85 -5.52
N ILE A 286 -1.68 -18.05 -6.09
CA ILE A 286 -2.55 -18.48 -7.19
C ILE A 286 -3.51 -19.55 -6.70
N TYR A 287 -4.77 -19.39 -7.04
CA TYR A 287 -5.87 -20.27 -6.68
C TYR A 287 -6.51 -20.90 -7.90
N GLY A 288 -6.87 -22.18 -7.78
CA GLY A 288 -7.75 -22.86 -8.73
C GLY A 288 -9.20 -22.71 -8.28
N CYS A 289 -10.06 -22.25 -9.18
CA CYS A 289 -11.47 -21.99 -8.91
C CYS A 289 -12.35 -22.96 -9.71
N SER A 290 -13.34 -23.53 -9.06
CA SER A 290 -14.36 -24.39 -9.67
C SER A 290 -15.75 -23.77 -9.50
N PHE A 291 -16.52 -23.73 -10.59
CA PHE A 291 -17.90 -23.22 -10.54
C PHE A 291 -18.82 -24.27 -9.94
N THR A 292 -19.67 -23.84 -9.01
CA THR A 292 -20.66 -24.68 -8.35
C THR A 292 -22.06 -24.08 -8.51
N GLU A 293 -23.09 -24.82 -8.11
CA GLU A 293 -24.47 -24.30 -8.10
C GLU A 293 -24.66 -23.20 -7.05
N GLU A 294 -23.78 -23.14 -6.03
CA GLU A 294 -23.83 -22.19 -4.92
C GLU A 294 -22.89 -20.98 -5.12
N GLY A 295 -22.05 -21.00 -6.16
CA GLY A 295 -21.06 -19.95 -6.44
C GLY A 295 -19.75 -20.49 -6.99
N VAL A 296 -18.64 -20.15 -6.34
CA VAL A 296 -17.29 -20.57 -6.74
C VAL A 296 -16.54 -21.13 -5.52
N ASP A 297 -15.94 -22.30 -5.69
CA ASP A 297 -15.01 -22.88 -4.73
C ASP A 297 -13.58 -22.56 -5.14
N SER A 298 -12.77 -22.01 -4.24
CA SER A 298 -11.39 -21.60 -4.48
C SER A 298 -10.42 -22.42 -3.62
N VAL A 299 -9.36 -22.93 -4.23
CA VAL A 299 -8.31 -23.70 -3.55
C VAL A 299 -6.95 -23.10 -3.85
N MET A 300 -6.18 -22.72 -2.82
CA MET A 300 -4.81 -22.23 -2.98
C MET A 300 -3.93 -23.35 -3.58
N LEU A 301 -3.28 -23.06 -4.68
CA LEU A 301 -2.36 -23.97 -5.38
C LEU A 301 -0.91 -23.60 -5.14
N MET A 302 -0.61 -22.30 -5.22
CA MET A 302 0.70 -21.73 -5.05
C MET A 302 0.65 -20.61 -4.00
N ASN A 303 1.50 -20.68 -3.00
CA ASN A 303 1.74 -19.58 -2.06
C ASN A 303 3.07 -18.92 -2.42
N TYR A 304 3.09 -17.60 -2.59
CA TYR A 304 4.28 -16.87 -3.02
C TYR A 304 5.40 -16.93 -1.98
N THR A 305 5.12 -16.58 -0.75
CA THR A 305 6.11 -16.59 0.34
C THR A 305 6.68 -17.99 0.57
N ASN A 306 5.82 -19.02 0.54
CA ASN A 306 6.27 -20.41 0.66
C ASN A 306 7.14 -20.85 -0.52
N SER A 307 6.94 -20.26 -1.70
CA SER A 307 7.70 -20.54 -2.92
C SER A 307 8.96 -19.68 -3.07
N ASP A 308 9.28 -18.84 -2.10
CA ASP A 308 10.41 -17.89 -2.13
C ASP A 308 10.29 -16.85 -3.26
N ILE A 309 9.09 -16.35 -3.48
CA ILE A 309 8.76 -15.38 -4.52
C ILE A 309 8.26 -14.11 -3.86
N SER A 310 8.81 -12.97 -4.29
CA SER A 310 8.19 -11.66 -4.04
C SER A 310 7.18 -11.39 -5.13
N ARG A 311 5.93 -11.16 -4.73
CA ARG A 311 4.86 -10.92 -5.67
C ARG A 311 5.10 -9.73 -6.60
N SER A 312 5.69 -8.66 -6.11
CA SER A 312 5.98 -7.44 -6.87
C SER A 312 7.01 -7.64 -8.00
N SER A 313 7.85 -8.67 -7.89
CA SER A 313 8.79 -9.09 -8.93
C SER A 313 8.23 -10.22 -9.81
N PHE A 314 6.97 -10.59 -9.62
CA PHE A 314 6.37 -11.75 -10.25
C PHE A 314 5.15 -11.36 -11.09
N THR A 315 5.12 -11.81 -12.32
CA THR A 315 3.97 -11.66 -13.23
C THR A 315 3.60 -13.02 -13.77
N ALA A 316 2.41 -13.51 -13.38
CA ALA A 316 1.88 -14.74 -13.94
C ALA A 316 1.49 -14.54 -15.40
N ILE A 317 1.98 -15.39 -16.29
CA ILE A 317 1.72 -15.31 -17.71
C ILE A 317 0.66 -16.32 -18.11
N ALA A 318 0.80 -17.59 -17.69
CA ALA A 318 -0.16 -18.63 -17.95
C ALA A 318 -0.08 -19.80 -16.96
N MET A 319 -1.22 -20.29 -16.52
CA MET A 319 -1.35 -21.62 -15.94
C MET A 319 -1.52 -22.65 -17.08
N LEU A 320 -0.62 -23.61 -17.17
CA LEU A 320 -0.75 -24.71 -18.12
C LEU A 320 -1.69 -25.78 -17.56
N ASP A 321 -1.46 -26.13 -16.30
CA ASP A 321 -2.29 -27.02 -15.49
C ASP A 321 -2.15 -26.64 -14.00
N LYS A 322 -2.83 -27.37 -13.11
CA LYS A 322 -2.83 -27.09 -11.66
C LYS A 322 -1.44 -27.18 -10.97
N ASP A 323 -0.45 -27.76 -11.63
CA ASP A 323 0.88 -28.01 -11.09
C ASP A 323 1.99 -27.28 -11.88
N THR A 324 1.65 -26.57 -12.98
CA THR A 324 2.61 -25.93 -13.87
C THR A 324 2.18 -24.53 -14.30
N LEU A 325 3.04 -23.56 -14.04
CA LEU A 325 2.83 -22.13 -14.33
C LEU A 325 4.03 -21.58 -15.10
N ILE A 326 3.77 -20.75 -16.12
CA ILE A 326 4.76 -19.89 -16.75
C ILE A 326 4.62 -18.49 -16.15
N ALA A 327 5.71 -17.92 -15.67
CA ALA A 327 5.72 -16.56 -15.14
C ALA A 327 7.06 -15.86 -15.38
N SER A 328 7.00 -14.55 -15.41
CA SER A 328 8.16 -13.68 -15.31
C SER A 328 8.51 -13.45 -13.85
N ASP A 329 9.79 -13.56 -13.50
CA ASP A 329 10.31 -13.29 -12.16
C ASP A 329 11.50 -12.33 -12.29
N ARG A 330 11.29 -11.09 -11.82
CA ARG A 330 12.31 -10.06 -11.80
C ARG A 330 13.12 -10.22 -10.51
N SER A 331 14.37 -10.63 -10.61
CA SER A 331 15.24 -10.73 -9.45
C SER A 331 15.40 -9.37 -8.76
N SER A 332 15.26 -9.36 -7.44
CA SER A 332 15.49 -8.16 -6.63
C SER A 332 16.97 -7.77 -6.56
N THR A 333 17.88 -8.69 -6.91
CA THR A 333 19.33 -8.48 -6.77
C THR A 333 20.01 -8.01 -8.05
N ASP A 334 19.56 -8.49 -9.20
CA ASP A 334 20.19 -8.16 -10.50
C ASP A 334 19.26 -7.37 -11.43
N ARG A 335 18.01 -7.16 -11.04
CA ARG A 335 16.93 -6.52 -11.83
C ARG A 335 16.70 -7.15 -13.20
N GLU A 336 17.27 -8.34 -13.44
CA GLU A 336 17.04 -9.07 -14.66
C GLU A 336 15.69 -9.80 -14.59
N GLU A 337 14.83 -9.50 -15.52
CA GLU A 337 13.59 -10.24 -15.72
C GLU A 337 13.91 -11.60 -16.35
N ARG A 338 13.48 -12.68 -15.71
CA ARG A 338 13.70 -14.04 -16.17
C ARG A 338 12.39 -14.78 -16.34
N LEU A 339 12.16 -15.28 -17.52
CA LEU A 339 11.03 -16.17 -17.73
C LEU A 339 11.34 -17.53 -17.10
N LYS A 340 10.40 -18.03 -16.31
CA LYS A 340 10.50 -19.30 -15.61
C LYS A 340 9.27 -20.16 -15.81
N VAL A 341 9.50 -21.47 -15.77
CA VAL A 341 8.42 -22.42 -15.50
C VAL A 341 8.50 -22.81 -14.04
N PHE A 342 7.43 -22.60 -13.34
CA PHE A 342 7.24 -22.98 -11.95
C PHE A 342 6.45 -24.29 -11.90
N GLN A 343 6.99 -25.26 -11.17
CA GLN A 343 6.36 -26.57 -10.98
C GLN A 343 6.10 -26.82 -9.51
N LYS A 344 4.93 -27.35 -9.20
CA LYS A 344 4.57 -27.74 -7.84
C LYS A 344 5.51 -28.85 -7.35
N VAL A 345 6.01 -28.68 -6.15
CA VAL A 345 6.83 -29.69 -5.46
C VAL A 345 6.01 -30.34 -4.35
N PRO A 346 6.37 -31.57 -3.89
CA PRO A 346 5.77 -32.16 -2.72
C PRO A 346 5.93 -31.28 -1.49
N ASP A 347 4.99 -31.38 -0.56
CA ASP A 347 5.07 -30.69 0.71
C ASP A 347 6.40 -30.93 1.41
N ILE A 348 6.99 -29.87 1.95
CA ILE A 348 8.34 -29.90 2.55
C ILE A 348 8.22 -30.07 4.07
N ASP A 349 8.83 -31.10 4.61
CA ASP A 349 8.89 -31.34 6.06
C ASP A 349 9.90 -30.38 6.72
N LEU A 350 9.39 -29.52 7.62
CA LEU A 350 10.17 -28.53 8.37
C LEU A 350 10.69 -29.06 9.72
N SER A 351 10.50 -30.34 10.07
CA SER A 351 10.87 -30.90 11.38
C SER A 351 12.34 -30.70 11.76
N ASN A 352 13.22 -30.55 10.78
CA ASN A 352 14.67 -30.35 10.97
C ASN A 352 15.12 -28.93 10.65
N ILE A 353 14.20 -28.02 10.41
CA ILE A 353 14.44 -26.61 10.07
C ILE A 353 13.98 -25.74 11.22
N ARG A 354 14.79 -24.80 11.67
CA ARG A 354 14.38 -23.82 12.68
C ARG A 354 13.47 -22.80 12.03
N THR A 355 12.29 -22.61 12.58
CA THR A 355 11.29 -21.70 12.02
C THR A 355 11.05 -20.50 12.92
N VAL A 356 10.73 -19.34 12.30
CA VAL A 356 10.20 -18.15 12.95
C VAL A 356 8.94 -17.75 12.20
N GLU A 357 7.82 -17.67 12.91
CA GLU A 357 6.53 -17.32 12.35
C GLU A 357 6.24 -15.83 12.55
N ILE A 358 6.00 -15.14 11.44
CA ILE A 358 5.63 -13.73 11.38
C ILE A 358 4.13 -13.64 11.10
N VAL A 359 3.41 -12.81 11.84
CA VAL A 359 1.98 -12.55 11.61
C VAL A 359 1.74 -11.06 11.40
N SER A 360 0.83 -10.73 10.47
CA SER A 360 0.33 -9.36 10.27
C SER A 360 -1.18 -9.36 10.11
N THR A 361 -1.81 -8.22 10.40
CA THR A 361 -3.23 -7.93 10.15
C THR A 361 -3.45 -7.02 8.94
N GLU A 362 -2.34 -6.55 8.32
CA GLU A 362 -2.34 -5.64 7.17
C GLU A 362 -1.69 -6.28 5.92
N GLY A 363 -1.36 -7.57 5.98
CA GLY A 363 -0.54 -8.24 4.97
C GLY A 363 0.95 -7.93 5.13
N LEU A 364 1.72 -8.10 4.06
CA LEU A 364 3.14 -7.74 4.00
C LEU A 364 3.34 -6.61 2.98
N ASP A 365 4.13 -5.63 3.37
CA ASP A 365 4.63 -4.65 2.42
C ASP A 365 5.69 -5.25 1.48
N TYR A 366 6.01 -4.48 0.44
CA TYR A 366 6.98 -4.88 -0.58
C TYR A 366 8.35 -5.27 0.00
N TYR A 367 8.91 -4.43 0.86
CA TYR A 367 10.29 -4.60 1.38
C TYR A 367 10.38 -5.72 2.40
N THR A 368 9.39 -5.83 3.28
CA THR A 368 9.30 -6.97 4.21
C THR A 368 9.15 -8.28 3.46
N THR A 369 8.36 -8.31 2.39
CA THR A 369 8.23 -9.51 1.53
C THR A 369 9.56 -9.89 0.89
N ILE A 370 10.28 -8.93 0.30
CA ILE A 370 11.62 -9.17 -0.26
C ILE A 370 12.58 -9.65 0.82
N GLY A 371 12.58 -9.01 1.99
CA GLY A 371 13.41 -9.40 3.13
C GLY A 371 13.20 -10.86 3.54
N ILE A 372 11.94 -11.30 3.69
CA ILE A 372 11.60 -12.70 4.00
C ILE A 372 12.11 -13.64 2.90
N VAL A 373 11.85 -13.30 1.63
CA VAL A 373 12.26 -14.13 0.50
C VAL A 373 13.77 -14.24 0.40
N GLN A 374 14.51 -13.15 0.54
CA GLN A 374 15.97 -13.13 0.52
C GLN A 374 16.55 -13.92 1.71
N TYR A 375 16.02 -13.71 2.91
CA TYR A 375 16.43 -14.43 4.10
C TYR A 375 16.25 -15.94 3.94
N ASN A 376 15.09 -16.38 3.48
CA ASN A 376 14.80 -17.79 3.24
C ASN A 376 15.71 -18.41 2.16
N LYS A 377 16.08 -17.65 1.13
CA LYS A 377 17.03 -18.10 0.09
C LYS A 377 18.47 -18.22 0.60
N ALA A 378 18.87 -17.34 1.51
CA ALA A 378 20.24 -17.31 2.05
C ALA A 378 20.50 -18.38 3.12
N HIS A 379 19.44 -18.86 3.82
CA HIS A 379 19.57 -19.75 4.96
C HIS A 379 18.85 -21.08 4.72
N SER A 380 19.61 -22.15 4.59
CA SER A 380 19.03 -23.49 4.32
C SER A 380 18.57 -24.25 5.55
N ASP A 381 18.99 -23.84 6.75
CA ASP A 381 18.71 -24.48 8.05
C ASP A 381 17.68 -23.72 8.87
N THR A 382 17.20 -22.58 8.37
CA THR A 382 16.17 -21.75 8.97
C THR A 382 15.08 -21.39 7.98
N ARG A 383 13.88 -21.06 8.47
CA ARG A 383 12.78 -20.61 7.64
C ARG A 383 11.92 -19.58 8.35
N LEU A 384 11.67 -18.47 7.70
CA LEU A 384 10.62 -17.52 8.07
C LEU A 384 9.33 -17.95 7.41
N LEU A 385 8.27 -18.00 8.20
CA LEU A 385 6.91 -18.32 7.78
C LEU A 385 6.04 -17.09 7.97
N PHE A 386 5.02 -16.92 7.12
CA PHE A 386 4.10 -15.81 7.24
C PHE A 386 2.67 -16.28 7.36
N THR A 387 1.93 -15.70 8.31
CA THR A 387 0.50 -15.91 8.51
C THR A 387 -0.24 -14.59 8.40
N ASP A 388 -1.17 -14.50 7.46
CA ASP A 388 -1.95 -13.31 7.20
C ASP A 388 -3.31 -13.37 7.90
N TYR A 389 -3.57 -12.38 8.77
CA TYR A 389 -4.85 -12.17 9.43
C TYR A 389 -5.71 -11.09 8.75
N SER A 390 -5.19 -10.35 7.76
CA SER A 390 -5.98 -9.38 6.99
C SER A 390 -7.16 -10.05 6.28
N LYS A 391 -7.02 -11.30 5.90
CA LYS A 391 -8.07 -12.13 5.27
C LYS A 391 -9.35 -12.30 6.09
N TYR A 392 -9.34 -11.96 7.37
CA TYR A 392 -10.54 -11.98 8.21
C TYR A 392 -11.29 -10.65 8.24
N ALA A 393 -10.72 -9.57 7.67
CA ALA A 393 -11.42 -8.31 7.49
C ALA A 393 -12.59 -8.49 6.50
N THR A 394 -13.67 -7.76 6.74
CA THR A 394 -14.86 -7.75 5.87
C THR A 394 -15.33 -6.31 5.66
N ASP A 395 -16.13 -6.06 4.63
CA ASP A 395 -16.73 -4.73 4.39
C ASP A 395 -17.57 -4.24 5.58
N GLU A 396 -18.14 -5.16 6.37
CA GLU A 396 -18.95 -4.84 7.55
C GLU A 396 -18.09 -4.61 8.80
N ASN A 397 -16.92 -5.27 8.89
CA ASN A 397 -15.94 -5.13 9.98
C ASN A 397 -14.51 -5.19 9.46
N TYR A 398 -13.99 -4.04 9.11
CA TYR A 398 -12.61 -3.87 8.65
C TYR A 398 -11.57 -4.29 9.73
N ASN A 399 -11.93 -4.22 11.00
CA ASN A 399 -11.05 -4.57 12.13
C ASN A 399 -11.12 -6.06 12.53
N ALA A 400 -11.92 -6.90 11.87
CA ALA A 400 -12.12 -8.29 12.28
C ALA A 400 -10.82 -9.11 12.32
N GLY A 401 -9.87 -8.85 11.43
CA GLY A 401 -8.54 -9.47 11.44
C GLY A 401 -7.74 -9.13 12.70
N ARG A 402 -7.72 -7.84 13.07
CA ARG A 402 -7.04 -7.33 14.27
C ARG A 402 -7.66 -7.90 15.54
N GLU A 403 -8.99 -7.85 15.66
CA GLU A 403 -9.74 -8.39 16.79
C GLU A 403 -9.51 -9.90 16.95
N LYS A 404 -9.53 -10.63 15.83
CA LYS A 404 -9.29 -12.08 15.84
C LYS A 404 -7.87 -12.43 16.30
N LEU A 405 -6.85 -11.76 15.77
CA LEU A 405 -5.46 -11.98 16.16
C LEU A 405 -5.28 -11.75 17.66
N ILE A 406 -5.76 -10.62 18.18
CA ILE A 406 -5.68 -10.29 19.61
C ILE A 406 -6.36 -11.37 20.44
N ASN A 407 -7.57 -11.77 20.08
CA ASN A 407 -8.33 -12.80 20.81
C ASN A 407 -7.63 -14.16 20.77
N ASP A 408 -7.12 -14.60 19.63
CA ASP A 408 -6.43 -15.88 19.49
C ASP A 408 -5.16 -15.93 20.36
N ILE A 409 -4.41 -14.83 20.43
CA ILE A 409 -3.22 -14.70 21.29
C ILE A 409 -3.62 -14.72 22.77
N LEU A 410 -4.59 -13.90 23.19
CA LEU A 410 -5.00 -13.78 24.60
C LEU A 410 -5.62 -15.07 25.12
N MET A 411 -6.33 -15.82 24.28
CA MET A 411 -6.87 -17.14 24.61
C MET A 411 -5.80 -18.25 24.58
N GLY A 412 -4.57 -17.95 24.14
CA GLY A 412 -3.49 -18.91 23.98
C GLY A 412 -3.70 -19.91 22.86
N LEU A 413 -4.58 -19.61 21.91
CA LEU A 413 -4.88 -20.42 20.73
C LEU A 413 -3.79 -20.26 19.67
N TYR A 414 -3.14 -19.10 19.61
CA TYR A 414 -2.08 -18.77 18.68
C TYR A 414 -0.90 -18.09 19.39
N LYS A 415 0.33 -18.42 19.00
CA LYS A 415 1.57 -17.95 19.64
C LYS A 415 2.61 -17.64 18.58
N PRO A 416 2.48 -16.53 17.85
CA PRO A 416 3.46 -16.14 16.83
C PRO A 416 4.80 -15.77 17.46
N ASP A 417 5.89 -15.91 16.70
CA ASP A 417 7.21 -15.47 17.12
C ASP A 417 7.40 -13.96 16.93
N ILE A 418 6.92 -13.42 15.80
CA ILE A 418 6.97 -11.99 15.48
C ILE A 418 5.56 -11.52 15.10
N ILE A 419 5.14 -10.39 15.66
CA ILE A 419 3.97 -9.64 15.20
C ILE A 419 4.46 -8.42 14.43
N LEU A 420 3.99 -8.25 13.19
CA LEU A 420 4.20 -7.05 12.38
C LEU A 420 2.99 -6.15 12.53
N THR A 421 3.22 -4.90 12.95
CA THR A 421 2.16 -3.93 13.25
C THR A 421 2.68 -2.50 13.05
N ASP A 422 1.87 -1.50 13.33
CA ASP A 422 2.26 -0.09 13.38
C ASP A 422 2.11 0.50 14.79
N THR A 423 2.64 1.69 15.02
CA THR A 423 2.60 2.35 16.34
C THR A 423 1.20 2.80 16.77
N TYR A 424 0.22 2.84 15.86
CA TYR A 424 -1.14 3.31 16.15
C TYR A 424 -2.18 2.20 16.16
N SER A 425 -1.76 0.96 15.99
CA SER A 425 -2.70 -0.13 15.86
C SER A 425 -3.19 -0.63 17.21
N ALA A 426 -4.46 -1.04 17.27
CA ALA A 426 -5.02 -1.73 18.42
C ALA A 426 -4.23 -3.02 18.76
N VAL A 427 -3.51 -3.59 17.80
CA VAL A 427 -2.62 -4.74 18.02
C VAL A 427 -1.44 -4.31 18.89
N ALA A 428 -0.77 -3.19 18.57
CA ALA A 428 0.34 -2.65 19.36
C ALA A 428 -0.09 -2.33 20.79
N GLU A 429 -1.22 -1.65 20.96
CA GLU A 429 -1.76 -1.35 22.30
C GLU A 429 -1.98 -2.62 23.14
N ASN A 430 -2.61 -3.63 22.54
CA ASN A 430 -2.87 -4.89 23.25
C ASN A 430 -1.60 -5.69 23.56
N VAL A 431 -0.61 -5.66 22.65
CA VAL A 431 0.71 -6.28 22.86
C VAL A 431 1.42 -5.64 24.05
N ILE A 432 1.41 -4.31 24.13
CA ILE A 432 2.03 -3.54 25.24
C ILE A 432 1.26 -3.78 26.52
N LYS A 433 -0.05 -3.57 26.54
CA LYS A 433 -0.92 -3.70 27.72
C LYS A 433 -0.85 -5.10 28.37
N ASN A 434 -0.78 -6.13 27.55
CA ASN A 434 -0.74 -7.52 28.03
C ASN A 434 0.69 -8.07 28.17
N ASN A 435 1.72 -7.23 27.98
CA ASN A 435 3.14 -7.60 28.07
C ASN A 435 3.47 -8.86 27.23
N ILE A 436 3.00 -8.88 25.97
CA ILE A 436 3.20 -10.01 25.05
C ILE A 436 4.58 -9.92 24.36
N PHE A 437 5.21 -8.77 24.35
CA PHE A 437 6.49 -8.49 23.70
C PHE A 437 7.71 -8.87 24.55
N MET A 438 8.82 -9.17 23.91
CA MET A 438 10.15 -9.19 24.48
C MET A 438 10.76 -7.77 24.37
N ASP A 439 11.44 -7.29 25.43
CA ASP A 439 12.20 -6.03 25.33
C ASP A 439 13.34 -6.17 24.32
N ILE A 440 13.09 -5.70 23.08
CA ILE A 440 14.05 -5.80 21.98
C ILE A 440 15.32 -4.97 22.27
N GLY A 441 15.25 -4.01 23.16
CA GLY A 441 16.41 -3.26 23.65
C GLY A 441 17.50 -4.16 24.23
N THR A 442 17.11 -5.30 24.82
CA THR A 442 18.09 -6.29 25.32
C THR A 442 18.82 -6.99 24.19
N LEU A 443 18.21 -7.17 23.02
CA LEU A 443 18.85 -7.74 21.84
C LEU A 443 19.83 -6.73 21.23
N ILE A 444 19.44 -5.46 21.12
CA ILE A 444 20.30 -4.36 20.65
C ILE A 444 21.53 -4.21 21.56
N ASP A 445 21.33 -4.19 22.88
CA ASP A 445 22.42 -3.99 23.86
C ASP A 445 23.49 -5.12 23.81
N ASN A 446 23.08 -6.33 23.39
CA ASN A 446 23.96 -7.48 23.23
C ASN A 446 24.51 -7.65 21.79
N ASP A 447 24.02 -6.88 20.83
CA ASP A 447 24.48 -6.96 19.44
C ASP A 447 25.86 -6.30 19.27
N ALA A 448 26.68 -6.88 18.40
CA ALA A 448 28.01 -6.37 18.12
C ALA A 448 28.03 -5.23 17.10
N GLY A 449 27.05 -5.22 16.18
CA GLY A 449 26.99 -4.32 15.04
C GLY A 449 26.04 -3.14 15.21
N MET A 450 25.00 -3.28 16.04
CA MET A 450 23.98 -2.21 16.26
C MET A 450 23.98 -1.76 17.72
N LYS A 451 23.87 -0.45 17.96
CA LYS A 451 23.74 0.15 19.28
C LYS A 451 22.52 1.04 19.35
N ARG A 452 21.97 1.28 20.54
CA ARG A 452 20.86 2.21 20.73
C ARG A 452 21.16 3.62 20.21
N ASP A 453 22.39 4.07 20.37
CA ASP A 453 22.84 5.40 19.93
C ASP A 453 22.93 5.52 18.40
N ASP A 454 22.94 4.39 17.67
CA ASP A 454 22.89 4.38 16.21
C ASP A 454 21.47 4.67 15.69
N ILE A 455 20.45 4.40 16.52
CA ILE A 455 19.05 4.60 16.20
C ILE A 455 18.64 6.04 16.52
N LEU A 456 17.82 6.66 15.68
CA LEU A 456 17.29 8.00 15.91
C LEU A 456 16.44 8.05 17.19
N GLY A 457 16.65 9.09 17.97
CA GLY A 457 16.02 9.22 19.31
C GLY A 457 14.49 9.22 19.26
N ALA A 458 13.90 9.77 18.22
CA ALA A 458 12.45 9.78 18.02
C ALA A 458 11.88 8.37 17.84
N VAL A 459 12.57 7.51 17.07
CA VAL A 459 12.17 6.10 16.85
C VAL A 459 12.22 5.34 18.17
N ILE A 460 13.30 5.52 18.95
CA ILE A 460 13.41 4.94 20.30
C ILE A 460 12.24 5.38 21.18
N ARG A 461 11.87 6.68 21.16
CA ARG A 461 10.73 7.18 21.96
C ARG A 461 9.41 6.60 21.50
N ALA A 462 9.17 6.53 20.17
CA ALA A 462 7.93 6.00 19.60
C ALA A 462 7.72 4.50 19.90
N CYS A 463 8.81 3.74 20.00
CA CYS A 463 8.75 2.30 20.28
C CYS A 463 9.06 1.94 21.74
N SER A 464 9.09 2.92 22.65
CA SER A 464 9.32 2.71 24.09
C SER A 464 8.02 2.72 24.88
N THR A 465 7.92 1.81 25.84
CA THR A 465 6.89 1.88 26.89
C THR A 465 7.22 3.00 27.88
N SER A 466 6.27 3.39 28.73
CA SER A 466 6.47 4.33 29.84
C SER A 466 7.60 3.91 30.81
N TYR A 467 7.93 2.63 30.86
CA TYR A 467 9.00 2.05 31.67
C TYR A 467 10.36 1.97 30.94
N GLY A 468 10.45 2.47 29.69
CA GLY A 468 11.67 2.51 28.89
C GLY A 468 12.06 1.18 28.22
N GLN A 469 11.15 0.21 28.17
CA GLN A 469 11.34 -1.02 27.39
C GLN A 469 11.01 -0.75 25.91
N LEU A 470 11.81 -1.28 24.99
CA LEU A 470 11.52 -1.24 23.57
C LEU A 470 10.63 -2.42 23.19
N TRP A 471 9.36 -2.13 22.89
CA TRP A 471 8.39 -3.15 22.55
C TRP A 471 8.50 -3.67 21.09
N GLY A 472 9.20 -2.95 20.22
CA GLY A 472 9.44 -3.33 18.83
C GLY A 472 10.51 -2.48 18.16
N LEU A 473 10.89 -2.85 16.95
CA LEU A 473 11.79 -2.10 16.07
C LEU A 473 11.16 -1.96 14.69
N PRO A 474 10.94 -0.73 14.18
CA PRO A 474 10.38 -0.53 12.84
C PRO A 474 11.43 -0.65 11.74
N SER A 475 10.98 -0.85 10.51
CA SER A 475 11.85 -0.76 9.32
C SER A 475 12.04 0.68 8.83
N GLY A 476 11.11 1.57 9.16
CA GLY A 476 11.13 2.98 8.78
C GLY A 476 10.18 3.82 9.63
N TYR A 477 10.19 5.12 9.40
CA TYR A 477 9.31 6.08 10.08
C TYR A 477 9.03 7.29 9.21
N SER A 478 7.94 7.98 9.51
CA SER A 478 7.60 9.30 8.98
C SER A 478 7.32 10.28 10.11
N VAL A 479 7.32 11.58 9.80
CA VAL A 479 7.07 12.64 10.78
C VAL A 479 5.97 13.56 10.31
N GLU A 480 4.95 13.73 11.12
CA GLU A 480 3.93 14.77 10.94
C GLU A 480 4.22 15.98 11.83
N THR A 481 4.17 17.20 11.27
CA THR A 481 4.54 18.40 12.02
C THR A 481 3.84 19.65 11.50
N LEU A 482 3.90 20.72 12.27
CA LEU A 482 3.45 22.05 11.89
C LEU A 482 4.65 22.97 11.61
N VAL A 483 4.56 23.71 10.51
CA VAL A 483 5.59 24.65 10.06
C VAL A 483 4.95 26.03 9.86
N GLY A 484 5.68 27.08 10.22
CA GLY A 484 5.24 28.45 10.01
C GLY A 484 6.41 29.40 9.73
N LYS A 485 6.13 30.59 9.15
CA LYS A 485 7.17 31.61 8.97
C LYS A 485 7.72 32.01 10.33
N THR A 486 9.05 32.06 10.49
CA THR A 486 9.73 32.41 11.74
C THR A 486 9.26 33.75 12.29
N GLU A 487 9.08 34.75 11.42
CA GLU A 487 8.56 36.06 11.78
C GLU A 487 7.13 35.97 12.37
N THR A 488 6.25 35.21 11.76
CA THR A 488 4.86 35.01 12.21
C THR A 488 4.83 34.32 13.57
N LEU A 489 5.69 33.33 13.77
CA LEU A 489 5.81 32.60 15.03
C LEU A 489 6.45 33.41 16.16
N GLY A 490 7.07 34.54 15.82
CA GLY A 490 7.72 35.42 16.84
C GLY A 490 8.89 34.76 17.55
N GLY A 491 9.61 33.87 16.88
CA GLY A 491 10.76 33.13 17.37
C GLY A 491 10.42 31.95 18.30
N ARG A 492 9.19 31.50 18.32
CA ARG A 492 8.78 30.25 19.00
C ARG A 492 9.32 29.04 18.24
N THR A 493 9.79 28.04 18.98
CA THR A 493 10.25 26.74 18.44
C THR A 493 9.43 25.56 18.96
N SER A 494 8.58 25.80 19.97
CA SER A 494 7.65 24.84 20.54
C SER A 494 6.54 25.58 21.27
N TRP A 495 5.47 24.92 21.62
CA TRP A 495 4.33 25.46 22.36
C TRP A 495 3.49 24.40 23.06
N THR A 496 2.76 24.85 24.08
CA THR A 496 1.63 24.13 24.65
C THR A 496 0.33 24.49 23.92
N PHE A 497 -0.76 23.74 24.17
CA PHE A 497 -2.08 24.10 23.63
C PHE A 497 -2.53 25.49 24.05
N SER A 498 -2.31 25.88 25.29
CA SER A 498 -2.66 27.22 25.77
C SER A 498 -1.90 28.32 25.01
N GLU A 499 -0.60 28.11 24.76
CA GLU A 499 0.21 29.06 24.01
C GLU A 499 -0.18 29.11 22.52
N MET A 500 -0.57 28.00 21.94
CA MET A 500 -1.12 27.96 20.57
C MET A 500 -2.45 28.71 20.47
N LEU A 501 -3.37 28.52 21.44
CA LEU A 501 -4.62 29.26 21.50
C LEU A 501 -4.40 30.76 21.69
N ASP A 502 -3.43 31.16 22.53
CA ASP A 502 -3.06 32.56 22.69
C ASP A 502 -2.42 33.13 21.43
N PHE A 503 -1.59 32.35 20.72
CA PHE A 503 -1.05 32.74 19.44
C PHE A 503 -2.17 32.93 18.39
N ALA A 504 -3.14 32.02 18.31
CA ALA A 504 -4.27 32.13 17.40
C ALA A 504 -5.07 33.43 17.59
N LYS A 505 -5.20 33.93 18.85
CA LYS A 505 -5.83 35.21 19.17
C LYS A 505 -5.02 36.44 18.70
N THR A 506 -3.73 36.28 18.46
CA THR A 506 -2.84 37.39 18.00
C THR A 506 -2.80 37.51 16.49
N LEU A 507 -3.32 36.52 15.76
CA LEU A 507 -3.33 36.54 14.29
C LEU A 507 -4.16 37.71 13.76
N PRO A 508 -3.77 38.33 12.65
CA PRO A 508 -4.54 39.38 12.00
C PRO A 508 -5.96 38.93 11.65
N GLU A 509 -6.91 39.89 11.59
CA GLU A 509 -8.26 39.59 11.15
C GLU A 509 -8.27 39.00 9.73
N GLY A 510 -8.91 37.84 9.54
CA GLY A 510 -8.96 37.09 8.27
C GLY A 510 -7.82 36.09 8.09
N THR A 511 -6.88 35.97 9.06
CA THR A 511 -5.86 34.92 9.07
C THR A 511 -6.38 33.73 9.87
N THR A 512 -6.30 32.53 9.27
CA THR A 512 -6.61 31.25 9.93
C THR A 512 -5.35 30.60 10.49
N LEU A 513 -5.49 29.84 11.57
CA LEU A 513 -4.36 29.14 12.17
C LEU A 513 -3.79 28.08 11.20
N MET A 514 -4.66 27.23 10.67
CA MET A 514 -4.30 26.13 9.78
C MET A 514 -5.32 26.01 8.65
N GLN A 515 -4.92 25.43 7.52
CA GLN A 515 -5.82 25.07 6.42
C GLN A 515 -6.79 23.98 6.88
N GLY A 516 -8.03 24.09 6.46
CA GLY A 516 -9.05 23.07 6.77
C GLY A 516 -9.60 23.08 8.20
N LEU A 517 -9.11 23.95 9.10
CA LEU A 517 -9.54 23.97 10.50
C LEU A 517 -10.97 24.49 10.63
N SER A 518 -11.84 23.68 11.22
CA SER A 518 -13.27 23.95 11.44
C SER A 518 -13.74 23.31 12.73
N GLN A 519 -15.00 23.58 13.13
CA GLN A 519 -15.62 22.93 14.29
C GLN A 519 -15.70 21.41 14.14
N GLN A 520 -15.76 20.89 12.92
CA GLN A 520 -15.76 19.45 12.66
C GLN A 520 -14.35 18.87 12.59
N SER A 521 -13.44 19.56 11.92
CA SER A 521 -12.09 19.02 11.64
C SER A 521 -11.13 19.13 12.84
N VAL A 522 -11.43 19.98 13.82
CA VAL A 522 -10.55 20.21 15.00
C VAL A 522 -10.24 18.92 15.77
N PHE A 523 -11.17 17.96 15.76
CA PHE A 523 -11.05 16.69 16.47
C PHE A 523 -9.97 15.76 15.91
N TYR A 524 -9.64 15.89 14.63
CA TYR A 524 -8.60 15.09 13.97
C TYR A 524 -7.39 15.93 13.52
N GLN A 525 -7.55 17.24 13.30
CA GLN A 525 -6.43 18.11 12.95
C GLN A 525 -5.58 18.52 14.15
N LEU A 526 -6.19 18.58 15.33
CA LEU A 526 -5.51 18.85 16.61
C LEU A 526 -5.72 17.64 17.52
N ASP A 527 -5.35 16.48 17.02
CA ASP A 527 -5.41 15.24 17.79
C ASP A 527 -4.65 15.41 19.10
N GLY A 528 -5.22 14.88 20.16
CA GLY A 528 -4.69 15.10 21.50
C GLY A 528 -5.09 16.40 22.20
N LEU A 529 -5.81 17.32 21.53
CA LEU A 529 -6.32 18.54 22.18
C LEU A 529 -7.05 18.26 23.52
N PHE A 530 -7.75 17.13 23.59
CA PHE A 530 -8.58 16.77 24.74
C PHE A 530 -7.89 15.80 25.72
N THR A 531 -6.82 15.11 25.32
CA THR A 531 -6.09 14.16 26.19
C THR A 531 -5.47 14.86 27.39
N GLN A 532 -5.08 16.14 27.27
CA GLN A 532 -4.57 16.94 28.40
C GLN A 532 -5.56 17.09 29.57
N PHE A 533 -6.85 16.78 29.37
CA PHE A 533 -7.88 16.88 30.41
C PHE A 533 -8.23 15.51 31.02
N ILE A 534 -7.56 14.42 30.60
CA ILE A 534 -7.80 13.05 31.04
C ILE A 534 -6.49 12.41 31.44
N ASP A 535 -6.46 11.80 32.60
CA ASP A 535 -5.37 10.96 33.07
C ASP A 535 -5.89 9.52 33.15
N LEU A 536 -5.63 8.76 32.09
CA LEU A 536 -6.08 7.37 31.98
C LEU A 536 -5.37 6.47 33.00
N GLU A 537 -4.10 6.75 33.35
CA GLU A 537 -3.34 5.95 34.31
C GLU A 537 -3.92 6.06 35.73
N ASN A 538 -4.30 7.29 36.13
CA ASN A 538 -4.86 7.55 37.46
C ASN A 538 -6.39 7.60 37.47
N HIS A 539 -7.06 7.27 36.36
CA HIS A 539 -8.51 7.28 36.19
C HIS A 539 -9.16 8.61 36.62
N THR A 540 -8.53 9.74 36.24
CA THR A 540 -9.02 11.07 36.58
C THR A 540 -9.23 11.95 35.35
N CYS A 541 -10.10 12.94 35.44
CA CYS A 541 -10.28 13.96 34.42
C CYS A 541 -10.64 15.31 35.02
N ASP A 542 -10.30 16.39 34.31
CA ASP A 542 -10.61 17.78 34.71
C ASP A 542 -11.03 18.62 33.49
N PHE A 543 -12.32 18.64 33.19
CA PHE A 543 -12.93 19.46 32.15
C PHE A 543 -13.58 20.75 32.72
N GLU A 544 -13.73 20.88 34.01
CA GLU A 544 -14.33 22.05 34.64
C GLU A 544 -13.28 23.12 35.01
N ASN A 545 -12.36 23.42 34.10
CA ASN A 545 -11.29 24.41 34.29
C ASN A 545 -11.27 25.49 33.19
N GLN A 546 -10.54 26.58 33.41
CA GLN A 546 -10.49 27.70 32.47
C GLN A 546 -9.87 27.33 31.12
N ASN A 547 -8.86 26.44 31.08
CA ASN A 547 -8.23 26.04 29.83
C ASN A 547 -9.22 25.31 28.93
N PHE A 548 -10.09 24.46 29.50
CA PHE A 548 -11.12 23.80 28.73
C PHE A 548 -12.20 24.77 28.23
N TYR A 549 -12.62 25.74 29.04
CA TYR A 549 -13.53 26.79 28.60
C TYR A 549 -12.94 27.63 27.47
N ASP A 550 -11.66 27.96 27.53
CA ASP A 550 -10.96 28.68 26.46
C ASP A 550 -10.89 27.85 25.17
N THR A 551 -10.65 26.55 25.30
CA THR A 551 -10.67 25.58 24.19
C THR A 551 -12.07 25.53 23.53
N LEU A 552 -13.14 25.41 24.31
CA LEU A 552 -14.51 25.42 23.80
C LEU A 552 -14.84 26.72 23.06
N ASN A 553 -14.46 27.87 23.64
CA ASN A 553 -14.67 29.18 23.01
C ASN A 553 -13.89 29.33 21.71
N TYR A 554 -12.66 28.80 21.66
CA TYR A 554 -11.89 28.77 20.41
C TYR A 554 -12.58 27.92 19.34
N ILE A 555 -13.01 26.71 19.68
CA ILE A 555 -13.74 25.84 18.74
C ILE A 555 -15.00 26.51 18.21
N ALA A 556 -15.77 27.16 19.10
CA ALA A 556 -16.98 27.90 18.70
C ALA A 556 -16.68 29.11 17.79
N SER A 557 -15.46 29.64 17.83
CA SER A 557 -15.04 30.74 16.93
C SER A 557 -14.65 30.29 15.52
N LEU A 558 -14.42 28.98 15.32
CA LEU A 558 -14.10 28.40 14.03
C LEU A 558 -15.32 28.33 13.11
N PRO A 559 -15.16 28.32 11.78
CA PRO A 559 -16.25 28.05 10.86
C PRO A 559 -16.85 26.65 11.13
N ALA A 560 -18.15 26.50 10.91
CA ALA A 560 -18.81 25.20 11.12
C ALA A 560 -18.16 24.11 10.21
N GLU A 561 -17.94 24.47 8.94
CA GLU A 561 -17.25 23.65 7.94
C GLU A 561 -16.23 24.52 7.23
N TYR A 562 -15.15 23.91 6.74
CA TYR A 562 -14.14 24.60 5.95
C TYR A 562 -14.49 24.55 4.46
N ASP A 563 -14.44 25.70 3.78
CA ASP A 563 -14.70 25.78 2.34
C ASP A 563 -13.43 25.53 1.53
N TYR A 564 -13.19 24.26 1.20
CA TYR A 564 -12.07 23.87 0.34
C TYR A 564 -12.20 24.36 -1.10
N SER A 565 -13.37 24.80 -1.54
CA SER A 565 -13.53 25.32 -2.91
C SER A 565 -12.76 26.63 -3.13
N ALA A 566 -12.59 27.39 -2.05
CA ALA A 566 -11.82 28.64 -2.05
C ALA A 566 -10.29 28.42 -2.13
N ASP A 567 -9.81 27.18 -1.89
CA ASP A 567 -8.39 26.84 -1.91
C ASP A 567 -7.95 26.26 -3.27
N ARG A 568 -8.89 26.00 -4.17
CA ARG A 568 -8.60 25.42 -5.51
C ARG A 568 -8.07 26.47 -6.49
N ASN A 569 -6.99 27.16 -6.11
CA ASN A 569 -6.23 27.93 -7.10
C ASN A 569 -5.34 26.94 -7.85
N ARG A 570 -5.62 26.72 -9.15
CA ARG A 570 -4.84 25.80 -9.98
C ARG A 570 -3.42 26.33 -10.28
N ASP A 571 -3.22 27.66 -10.23
CA ASP A 571 -1.95 28.26 -10.55
C ASP A 571 -1.03 28.39 -9.33
N ASN A 572 -1.62 28.54 -8.12
CA ASN A 572 -0.87 28.59 -6.86
C ASN A 572 -1.69 28.12 -5.67
N ARG A 573 -1.55 26.84 -5.30
CA ARG A 573 -2.20 26.25 -4.12
C ARG A 573 -1.68 26.79 -2.79
N TYR A 574 -0.47 27.38 -2.79
CA TYR A 574 0.18 27.92 -1.59
C TYR A 574 -0.02 29.42 -1.39
N GLU A 575 -0.77 30.10 -2.25
CA GLU A 575 -0.96 31.55 -2.23
C GLU A 575 -1.38 32.07 -0.84
N LYS A 576 -2.27 31.39 -0.14
CA LYS A 576 -2.75 31.80 1.19
C LYS A 576 -1.66 31.72 2.26
N PHE A 577 -0.74 30.75 2.16
CA PHE A 577 0.42 30.65 3.05
C PHE A 577 1.44 31.75 2.75
N GLN A 578 1.72 31.99 1.47
CA GLN A 578 2.69 32.98 1.02
C GLN A 578 2.30 34.40 1.43
N ASN A 579 1.00 34.74 1.33
CA ASN A 579 0.49 36.05 1.70
C ASN A 579 0.04 36.19 3.16
N GLY A 580 0.23 35.15 3.99
CA GLY A 580 -0.02 35.16 5.44
C GLY A 580 -1.50 35.04 5.83
N GLN A 581 -2.37 34.58 4.94
CA GLN A 581 -3.78 34.28 5.30
C GLN A 581 -3.94 32.96 6.05
N ILE A 582 -2.97 32.04 5.92
CA ILE A 582 -2.86 30.84 6.74
C ILE A 582 -1.49 30.89 7.42
N ALA A 583 -1.48 30.71 8.75
CA ALA A 583 -0.28 30.88 9.54
C ALA A 583 0.61 29.62 9.57
N LEU A 584 0.02 28.41 9.58
CA LEU A 584 0.71 27.15 9.74
C LEU A 584 0.38 26.18 8.61
N TYR A 585 1.41 25.50 8.15
CA TYR A 585 1.33 24.38 7.23
C TYR A 585 1.48 23.07 7.99
N SER A 586 0.52 22.16 7.87
CA SER A 586 0.63 20.78 8.33
C SER A 586 1.40 20.00 7.28
N MET A 587 2.50 19.42 7.67
CA MET A 587 3.47 18.78 6.82
C MET A 587 3.68 17.33 7.24
N TRP A 588 3.76 16.45 6.26
CA TRP A 588 4.14 15.06 6.45
C TRP A 588 5.48 14.80 5.76
N MET A 589 6.53 14.56 6.58
CA MET A 589 7.86 14.19 6.09
C MET A 589 7.96 12.67 6.02
N HIS A 590 8.01 12.15 4.82
CA HIS A 590 8.19 10.73 4.53
C HIS A 590 9.54 10.43 3.88
N ASP A 591 10.22 11.45 3.38
CA ASP A 591 11.59 11.38 2.87
C ASP A 591 12.44 12.56 3.36
N ALA A 592 13.75 12.47 3.20
CA ALA A 592 14.65 13.50 3.67
C ALA A 592 14.49 14.84 2.91
N ALA A 593 14.14 14.80 1.63
CA ALA A 593 13.98 16.00 0.81
C ALA A 593 12.73 16.82 1.18
N SER A 594 11.76 16.20 1.84
CA SER A 594 10.54 16.86 2.34
C SER A 594 10.87 18.09 3.20
N ILE A 595 12.04 18.14 3.86
CA ILE A 595 12.46 19.30 4.67
C ILE A 595 12.55 20.61 3.87
N LEU A 596 12.68 20.52 2.53
CA LEU A 596 12.75 21.67 1.63
C LEU A 596 11.35 22.19 1.18
N GLU A 597 10.29 21.37 1.31
CA GLU A 597 8.95 21.75 0.83
C GLU A 597 8.45 23.09 1.40
N PRO A 598 8.69 23.44 2.68
CA PRO A 598 8.27 24.73 3.22
C PRO A 598 8.83 25.95 2.49
N GLU A 599 9.97 25.84 1.78
CA GLU A 599 10.51 26.93 0.96
C GLU A 599 9.51 27.32 -0.14
N CYS A 600 8.86 26.34 -0.77
CA CYS A 600 7.81 26.57 -1.76
C CYS A 600 6.51 27.04 -1.12
N VAL A 601 6.08 26.40 -0.05
CA VAL A 601 4.84 26.73 0.67
C VAL A 601 4.81 28.19 1.10
N PHE A 602 5.91 28.68 1.69
CA PHE A 602 6.01 30.05 2.24
C PHE A 602 6.72 31.03 1.31
N ASN A 603 7.30 30.58 0.22
CA ASN A 603 8.17 31.35 -0.69
C ASN A 603 9.29 32.06 0.08
N THR A 604 9.93 31.39 1.04
CA THR A 604 11.03 31.88 1.86
C THR A 604 11.79 30.74 2.52
N LYS A 605 13.09 30.94 2.77
CA LYS A 605 13.90 30.02 3.60
C LYS A 605 13.79 30.28 5.10
N ASP A 606 13.09 31.35 5.51
CA ASP A 606 12.91 31.73 6.92
C ASP A 606 11.61 31.14 7.48
N TYR A 607 11.64 29.86 7.83
CA TYR A 607 10.55 29.10 8.45
C TYR A 607 11.05 28.27 9.61
N THR A 608 10.14 27.90 10.51
CA THR A 608 10.43 27.13 11.73
C THR A 608 9.45 25.95 11.81
N PHE A 609 9.99 24.77 12.09
CA PHE A 609 9.22 23.61 12.50
C PHE A 609 8.80 23.82 13.96
N ILE A 610 7.59 24.31 14.17
CA ILE A 610 7.04 24.58 15.49
C ILE A 610 6.47 23.32 16.14
N GLY A 611 6.01 22.37 15.32
CA GLY A 611 5.37 21.15 15.75
C GLY A 611 3.95 21.32 16.28
N TYR A 612 3.32 20.20 16.58
CA TYR A 612 2.03 20.18 17.28
C TYR A 612 2.21 20.62 18.73
N PRO A 613 1.16 21.15 19.37
CA PRO A 613 1.22 21.53 20.77
C PRO A 613 1.56 20.35 21.69
N THR A 614 2.32 20.63 22.72
CA THR A 614 2.79 19.64 23.69
C THR A 614 2.07 19.75 25.03
N TYR A 615 2.02 18.67 25.82
CA TYR A 615 1.32 18.63 27.10
C TYR A 615 2.21 18.17 28.25
N GLY A 616 3.42 18.43 28.29
CA GLY A 616 4.28 18.08 29.38
C GLY A 616 5.75 18.05 29.03
N GLU A 617 6.59 17.84 30.03
CA GLU A 617 8.04 17.93 29.84
C GLU A 617 8.63 16.92 28.85
N ASN A 618 7.94 15.78 28.63
CA ASN A 618 8.39 14.71 27.74
C ASN A 618 7.71 14.70 26.36
N SER A 619 6.74 15.58 26.14
CA SER A 619 6.02 15.65 24.88
C SER A 619 6.86 16.42 23.84
N ARG A 620 6.77 16.01 22.57
CA ARG A 620 7.47 16.58 21.42
C ARG A 620 6.47 17.00 20.36
N GLY A 621 6.80 18.05 19.63
CA GLY A 621 5.87 18.62 18.64
C GLY A 621 5.83 17.91 17.30
N GLY A 622 6.88 17.18 16.92
CA GLY A 622 6.89 16.33 15.74
C GLY A 622 6.33 14.94 16.05
N ASN A 623 5.26 14.54 15.38
CA ASN A 623 4.61 13.25 15.57
C ASN A 623 5.29 12.19 14.72
N VAL A 624 5.90 11.19 15.35
CA VAL A 624 6.57 10.09 14.67
C VAL A 624 5.61 8.90 14.51
N THR A 625 5.38 8.52 13.28
CA THR A 625 4.66 7.28 12.93
C THR A 625 5.68 6.26 12.46
N CYS A 626 5.67 5.09 13.09
CA CYS A 626 6.44 3.95 12.62
C CYS A 626 5.48 2.92 12.04
N SER A 627 5.69 2.61 10.77
CA SER A 627 5.08 1.49 10.07
C SER A 627 5.98 0.26 10.13
N ASN A 628 5.39 -0.92 9.94
CA ASN A 628 6.15 -2.18 9.93
C ASN A 628 7.04 -2.37 11.16
N VAL A 629 6.44 -2.22 12.36
CA VAL A 629 7.12 -2.48 13.62
C VAL A 629 7.16 -3.97 13.89
N PHE A 630 8.35 -4.53 13.95
CA PHE A 630 8.59 -5.93 14.28
C PHE A 630 8.60 -6.12 15.80
N VAL A 631 7.62 -6.82 16.32
CA VAL A 631 7.48 -7.14 17.73
C VAL A 631 7.89 -8.59 17.96
N VAL A 632 9.03 -8.85 18.58
CA VAL A 632 9.39 -10.19 19.02
C VAL A 632 8.54 -10.53 20.23
N THR A 633 7.78 -11.62 20.18
CA THR A 633 6.91 -12.00 21.28
C THR A 633 7.64 -12.81 22.37
N ASN A 634 7.05 -12.87 23.55
CA ASN A 634 7.54 -13.74 24.65
C ASN A 634 7.43 -15.24 24.31
N PHE A 635 6.74 -15.61 23.23
CA PHE A 635 6.59 -17.00 22.78
C PHE A 635 7.75 -17.44 21.89
N CYS A 636 8.49 -16.48 21.29
CA CYS A 636 9.57 -16.74 20.36
C CYS A 636 10.69 -17.58 21.01
N LYS A 637 10.98 -18.73 20.42
CA LYS A 637 12.04 -19.64 20.89
C LYS A 637 13.37 -19.44 20.13
N ASN A 638 13.27 -18.96 18.89
CA ASN A 638 14.40 -18.76 17.98
C ASN A 638 14.72 -17.26 17.87
N THR A 639 14.95 -16.61 19.03
CA THR A 639 15.18 -15.15 19.11
C THR A 639 16.42 -14.70 18.34
N ASP A 640 17.39 -15.56 18.18
CA ASP A 640 18.59 -15.29 17.35
C ASP A 640 18.23 -15.13 15.86
N ILE A 641 17.36 -15.99 15.33
CA ILE A 641 16.84 -15.90 13.95
C ILE A 641 15.95 -14.68 13.79
N ALA A 642 15.02 -14.48 14.74
CA ALA A 642 14.12 -13.34 14.72
C ALA A 642 14.90 -12.01 14.70
N TRP A 643 15.92 -11.88 15.55
CA TRP A 643 16.76 -10.69 15.62
C TRP A 643 17.60 -10.49 14.35
N ASP A 644 18.23 -11.56 13.85
CA ASP A 644 19.03 -11.50 12.64
C ASP A 644 18.22 -11.04 11.43
N PHE A 645 17.00 -11.56 11.29
CA PHE A 645 16.06 -11.11 10.26
C PHE A 645 15.64 -9.65 10.45
N ILE A 646 15.18 -9.27 11.64
CA ILE A 646 14.73 -7.89 11.93
C ILE A 646 15.85 -6.91 11.61
N LYS A 647 17.07 -7.22 12.02
CA LYS A 647 18.24 -6.38 11.74
C LYS A 647 18.51 -6.25 10.24
N SER A 648 18.35 -7.34 9.46
CA SER A 648 18.55 -7.29 8.02
C SER A 648 17.54 -6.43 7.26
N VAL A 649 16.36 -6.23 7.83
CA VAL A 649 15.29 -5.38 7.24
C VAL A 649 15.36 -3.94 7.77
N ALA A 650 15.54 -3.78 9.08
CA ALA A 650 15.55 -2.47 9.74
C ALA A 650 16.88 -1.71 9.56
N ALA A 651 17.97 -2.42 9.32
CA ALA A 651 19.30 -1.85 9.13
C ALA A 651 20.04 -2.63 8.05
N PRO A 652 19.58 -2.56 6.80
CA PRO A 652 20.23 -3.29 5.71
C PRO A 652 21.69 -2.87 5.54
N ASP A 653 22.55 -3.85 5.24
CA ASP A 653 23.96 -3.60 4.94
C ASP A 653 24.11 -2.73 3.68
N ASP A 654 25.21 -2.02 3.64
CA ASP A 654 25.52 -0.81 2.88
C ASP A 654 25.84 -1.05 1.38
N ASP A 655 25.09 -1.88 0.68
CA ASP A 655 25.33 -2.13 -0.75
C ASP A 655 24.76 -1.04 -1.70
N GLY A 656 24.51 0.17 -1.15
CA GLY A 656 24.25 1.38 -1.96
C GLY A 656 22.93 1.39 -2.74
N ASP A 657 21.97 0.56 -2.39
CA ASP A 657 20.67 0.57 -3.08
C ASP A 657 19.67 1.41 -2.27
N SER A 658 19.59 2.71 -2.58
CA SER A 658 18.59 3.67 -2.06
C SER A 658 17.13 3.18 -2.20
N ILE A 659 16.92 2.14 -2.99
CA ILE A 659 15.63 1.46 -3.21
C ILE A 659 15.14 0.74 -1.95
N ARG A 660 15.99 0.42 -0.98
CA ARG A 660 15.60 -0.31 0.24
C ARG A 660 14.77 0.53 1.22
N TYR A 661 14.83 1.86 1.11
CA TYR A 661 14.01 2.79 1.90
C TYR A 661 12.77 3.32 1.13
N GLY A 662 12.48 2.75 -0.02
CA GLY A 662 11.51 3.25 -0.99
C GLY A 662 10.06 2.89 -0.70
N GLY A 663 9.67 2.70 0.55
CA GLY A 663 8.24 2.68 0.96
C GLY A 663 7.70 4.06 1.30
N GLY A 664 8.49 5.13 1.10
CA GLY A 664 8.14 6.47 1.55
C GLY A 664 8.46 6.71 3.03
N ASP A 665 9.22 5.83 3.68
CA ASP A 665 9.61 5.97 5.08
C ASP A 665 11.12 6.23 5.21
N MET A 666 11.50 7.10 6.15
CA MET A 666 12.90 7.41 6.45
C MET A 666 13.58 6.26 7.20
N PRO A 667 14.90 6.01 6.98
CA PRO A 667 15.65 4.97 7.68
C PRO A 667 15.83 5.30 9.17
N ILE A 668 15.70 4.27 10.01
CA ILE A 668 15.77 4.43 11.47
C ILE A 668 17.18 4.68 12.01
N LEU A 669 18.22 4.30 11.27
CA LEU A 669 19.61 4.51 11.67
C LEU A 669 20.09 5.89 11.24
N ARG A 670 20.75 6.57 12.15
CA ARG A 670 21.31 7.92 11.96
C ARG A 670 22.30 7.98 10.78
N GLU A 671 23.19 6.97 10.68
CA GLU A 671 24.15 6.89 9.60
C GLU A 671 23.48 6.60 8.25
N SER A 672 22.49 5.74 8.23
CA SER A 672 21.71 5.44 7.00
C SER A 672 20.96 6.67 6.52
N LEU A 673 20.36 7.45 7.45
CA LEU A 673 19.69 8.72 7.08
C LEU A 673 20.72 9.72 6.49
N ARG A 674 21.94 9.82 7.07
CA ARG A 674 22.99 10.68 6.51
C ARG A 674 23.35 10.28 5.08
N LYS A 675 23.50 8.99 4.80
CA LYS A 675 23.82 8.50 3.46
C LYS A 675 22.70 8.82 2.46
N VAL A 676 21.45 8.62 2.83
CA VAL A 676 20.30 9.02 2.00
C VAL A 676 20.32 10.53 1.72
N CYS A 677 20.64 11.34 2.72
CA CYS A 677 20.78 12.78 2.53
C CYS A 677 21.96 13.13 1.60
N GLU A 678 23.10 12.43 1.73
CA GLU A 678 24.28 12.66 0.88
C GLU A 678 24.01 12.40 -0.60
N GLU A 679 23.14 11.43 -0.92
CA GLU A 679 22.71 11.17 -2.30
C GLU A 679 21.98 12.37 -2.91
N PHE A 680 21.33 13.19 -2.10
CA PHE A 680 20.58 14.36 -2.55
C PHE A 680 21.42 15.62 -2.73
N TYR A 681 22.70 15.64 -2.32
CA TYR A 681 23.52 16.87 -2.43
C TYR A 681 23.76 17.31 -3.88
N ASP A 682 23.77 16.36 -4.81
CA ASP A 682 23.95 16.62 -6.23
C ASP A 682 22.61 16.73 -7.00
N TYR A 683 21.47 16.77 -6.27
CA TYR A 683 20.15 16.84 -6.89
C TYR A 683 19.55 18.25 -6.84
N GLU A 684 18.79 18.56 -7.85
CA GLU A 684 17.95 19.76 -7.96
C GLU A 684 16.50 19.36 -7.70
N PHE A 685 15.83 20.07 -6.78
CA PHE A 685 14.45 19.83 -6.37
C PHE A 685 13.55 20.94 -6.92
N GLU A 686 12.58 20.56 -7.72
CA GLU A 686 11.58 21.46 -8.28
C GLU A 686 10.29 21.33 -7.49
N PHE A 687 9.83 22.42 -6.90
CA PHE A 687 8.54 22.50 -6.23
C PHE A 687 7.69 23.55 -6.94
N TYR A 688 6.55 23.13 -7.51
CA TYR A 688 5.67 24.03 -8.23
C TYR A 688 4.56 24.58 -7.35
N TYR A 689 4.17 25.85 -7.57
CA TYR A 689 3.07 26.48 -6.84
C TYR A 689 1.71 25.83 -7.14
N SER A 690 1.56 25.25 -8.33
CA SER A 690 0.38 24.45 -8.71
C SER A 690 0.24 23.17 -7.89
N GLY A 691 1.32 22.75 -7.23
CA GLY A 691 1.47 21.50 -6.48
C GLY A 691 2.19 20.43 -7.31
N GLY A 692 2.91 19.60 -6.61
CA GLY A 692 3.80 18.63 -7.22
C GLY A 692 5.19 19.22 -7.44
N GLY A 693 6.01 18.45 -8.10
CA GLY A 693 7.42 18.77 -8.36
C GLY A 693 8.15 17.53 -8.86
N GLY A 694 9.45 17.67 -8.96
CA GLY A 694 10.34 16.60 -9.36
C GLY A 694 11.73 16.82 -8.77
N TYR A 695 12.57 15.86 -8.91
CA TYR A 695 13.99 16.02 -8.60
C TYR A 695 14.82 15.18 -9.57
N GLY A 696 16.04 15.61 -9.76
CA GLY A 696 16.98 14.90 -10.63
C GLY A 696 18.41 15.36 -10.37
N PRO A 697 19.39 14.63 -10.89
CA PRO A 697 20.78 15.03 -10.75
C PRO A 697 21.01 16.38 -11.42
N GLY A 698 21.62 17.30 -10.68
CA GLY A 698 22.05 18.59 -11.18
C GLY A 698 23.23 18.46 -12.13
N ASP A 699 23.40 19.41 -13.05
CA ASP A 699 24.59 19.53 -13.90
C ASP A 699 25.55 20.55 -13.29
N PRO A 700 26.69 20.13 -12.69
CA PRO A 700 27.64 21.05 -12.08
C PRO A 700 28.25 22.07 -13.08
N ASP A 701 28.31 21.67 -14.36
CA ASP A 701 28.88 22.53 -15.44
C ASP A 701 27.83 23.52 -15.99
N ASN A 702 26.52 23.23 -15.78
CA ASN A 702 25.41 24.07 -16.21
C ASN A 702 24.27 24.07 -15.16
N PRO A 703 24.51 24.64 -13.96
CA PRO A 703 23.54 24.62 -12.89
C PRO A 703 22.28 25.40 -13.28
N ARG A 704 21.12 24.83 -13.05
CA ARG A 704 19.83 25.47 -13.31
C ARG A 704 19.60 26.62 -12.34
N THR A 705 18.81 27.57 -12.81
CA THR A 705 18.38 28.73 -12.04
C THR A 705 16.86 28.75 -11.88
N GLN A 706 16.36 29.63 -11.02
CA GLN A 706 14.91 29.80 -10.81
C GLN A 706 14.15 30.11 -12.13
N ASP A 707 14.82 30.72 -13.11
CA ASP A 707 14.22 31.06 -14.40
C ASP A 707 14.12 29.85 -15.37
N ASP A 708 14.72 28.72 -15.01
CA ASP A 708 14.70 27.46 -15.79
C ASP A 708 13.56 26.52 -15.41
N LEU A 709 12.72 26.90 -14.45
CA LEU A 709 11.52 26.16 -14.10
C LEU A 709 10.45 26.33 -15.20
N ASP A 710 9.84 25.21 -15.58
CA ASP A 710 8.75 25.17 -16.57
C ASP A 710 7.47 25.87 -16.10
N GLU A 711 7.24 25.86 -14.77
CA GLU A 711 6.09 26.47 -14.09
C GLU A 711 6.54 27.35 -12.91
N PRO A 712 5.73 28.30 -12.44
CA PRO A 712 6.03 29.07 -11.23
C PRO A 712 6.21 28.17 -10.00
N GLY A 713 7.35 28.29 -9.34
CA GLY A 713 7.71 27.42 -8.24
C GLY A 713 9.00 27.86 -7.54
N VAL A 714 9.66 26.93 -6.86
CA VAL A 714 10.95 27.09 -6.18
C VAL A 714 11.89 25.98 -6.64
N LEU A 715 13.08 26.38 -7.09
CA LEU A 715 14.22 25.48 -7.28
C LEU A 715 15.02 25.46 -5.97
N ALA A 716 15.09 24.31 -5.33
CA ALA A 716 15.80 24.13 -4.08
C ALA A 716 16.95 23.11 -4.23
N HIS A 717 17.95 23.25 -3.38
CA HIS A 717 19.10 22.34 -3.33
C HIS A 717 19.24 21.82 -1.89
N PHE A 718 19.37 20.50 -1.77
CA PHE A 718 19.60 19.88 -0.48
C PHE A 718 21.09 20.04 -0.09
N THR A 719 21.35 20.40 1.16
CA THR A 719 22.68 20.74 1.64
C THR A 719 23.09 19.91 2.87
N PRO A 720 24.39 19.80 3.21
CA PRO A 720 24.82 19.22 4.47
C PRO A 720 24.21 19.90 5.72
N GLU A 721 23.86 21.19 5.63
CA GLU A 721 23.19 21.92 6.72
C GLU A 721 21.74 21.43 6.89
N ASP A 722 21.06 21.08 5.80
CA ASP A 722 19.70 20.50 5.85
C ASP A 722 19.72 19.10 6.46
N THR A 723 20.78 18.30 6.19
CA THR A 723 20.99 17.01 6.87
C THR A 723 21.08 17.15 8.37
N GLU A 724 21.94 18.06 8.86
CA GLU A 724 22.10 18.26 10.31
C GLU A 724 20.82 18.81 10.94
N ARG A 725 20.14 19.73 10.26
CA ARG A 725 18.86 20.29 10.71
C ARG A 725 17.77 19.22 10.78
N LEU A 726 17.70 18.33 9.81
CA LEU A 726 16.73 17.21 9.78
C LEU A 726 16.99 16.26 10.96
N ILE A 727 18.23 15.81 11.13
CA ILE A 727 18.61 14.88 12.18
C ILE A 727 18.40 15.52 13.57
N ASP A 728 18.79 16.77 13.76
CA ASP A 728 18.61 17.49 15.03
C ASP A 728 17.12 17.63 15.37
N TYR A 729 16.29 17.99 14.39
CA TYR A 729 14.84 18.07 14.56
C TYR A 729 14.24 16.73 14.97
N ILE A 730 14.57 15.65 14.25
CA ILE A 730 14.07 14.30 14.56
C ILE A 730 14.53 13.86 15.96
N ASP A 731 15.80 14.09 16.32
CA ASP A 731 16.32 13.65 17.60
C ASP A 731 15.76 14.40 18.80
N ASN A 732 15.54 15.71 18.66
CA ASN A 732 15.23 16.55 19.79
C ASN A 732 13.75 16.95 19.88
N ASP A 733 13.09 17.17 18.75
CA ASP A 733 11.76 17.77 18.69
C ASP A 733 10.65 16.81 18.25
N CYS A 734 11.01 15.56 17.87
CA CYS A 734 10.07 14.53 17.45
C CYS A 734 9.92 13.40 18.47
N GLY A 735 8.75 12.78 18.50
CA GLY A 735 8.44 11.65 19.39
C GLY A 735 7.08 11.05 19.08
N SER A 736 6.66 10.06 19.87
CA SER A 736 5.29 9.55 19.74
C SER A 736 4.31 10.69 20.01
N PRO A 737 3.29 10.87 19.15
CA PRO A 737 2.33 11.95 19.32
C PRO A 737 1.57 11.83 20.63
N ILE A 738 1.26 10.62 21.04
CA ILE A 738 0.50 10.38 22.28
C ILE A 738 0.83 8.98 22.78
N THR A 739 1.15 8.87 24.03
CA THR A 739 1.43 7.60 24.70
C THR A 739 0.19 6.68 24.80
N GLU A 740 -1.00 7.23 24.62
CA GLU A 740 -2.25 6.47 24.59
C GLU A 740 -3.25 7.20 23.68
N ALA A 741 -3.65 6.57 22.58
CA ALA A 741 -4.77 7.07 21.80
C ALA A 741 -6.01 7.15 22.68
N MET A 742 -6.75 8.25 22.61
CA MET A 742 -7.98 8.40 23.38
C MET A 742 -8.97 7.30 22.94
N PRO A 743 -9.49 6.48 23.87
CA PRO A 743 -10.49 5.48 23.53
C PRO A 743 -11.66 6.07 22.72
N ALA A 744 -12.10 5.36 21.70
CA ALA A 744 -13.13 5.85 20.77
C ALA A 744 -14.44 6.27 21.47
N GLU A 745 -14.79 5.60 22.55
CA GLU A 745 -15.94 5.94 23.37
C GLU A 745 -15.77 7.29 24.08
N LEU A 746 -14.56 7.58 24.59
CA LEU A 746 -14.28 8.89 25.20
C LEU A 746 -14.29 9.98 24.14
N GLN A 747 -13.69 9.74 22.99
CA GLN A 747 -13.71 10.67 21.86
C GLN A 747 -15.14 10.96 21.42
N SER A 748 -16.00 9.94 21.33
CA SER A 748 -17.42 10.08 21.01
C SER A 748 -18.15 10.94 22.04
N ILE A 749 -17.94 10.69 23.34
CA ILE A 749 -18.54 11.48 24.43
C ILE A 749 -18.20 12.95 24.29
N ILE A 750 -16.92 13.27 24.07
CA ILE A 750 -16.44 14.65 23.95
C ILE A 750 -17.00 15.32 22.69
N THR A 751 -16.93 14.62 21.55
CA THR A 751 -17.38 15.14 20.26
C THR A 751 -18.90 15.43 20.25
N GLU A 752 -19.73 14.54 20.79
CA GLU A 752 -21.18 14.74 20.93
C GLU A 752 -21.51 16.01 21.71
N GLU A 753 -20.88 16.19 22.86
CA GLU A 753 -21.16 17.31 23.75
C GLU A 753 -20.67 18.65 23.18
N ILE A 754 -19.47 18.66 22.56
CA ILE A 754 -18.96 19.86 21.90
C ILE A 754 -19.81 20.22 20.66
N THR A 755 -20.24 19.25 19.88
CA THR A 755 -21.17 19.49 18.76
C THR A 755 -22.50 20.10 19.26
N SER A 756 -23.00 19.62 20.39
CA SER A 756 -24.20 20.20 21.02
C SER A 756 -23.97 21.64 21.51
N PHE A 757 -22.78 21.95 22.00
CA PHE A 757 -22.38 23.31 22.42
C PHE A 757 -22.24 24.23 21.20
N THR A 758 -21.49 23.85 20.17
CA THR A 758 -21.30 24.66 18.94
C THR A 758 -22.61 24.90 18.19
N GLY A 759 -23.54 23.93 18.26
CA GLY A 759 -24.91 24.06 17.78
C GLY A 759 -25.80 24.98 18.63
N GLY A 760 -25.31 25.56 19.73
CA GLY A 760 -26.01 26.49 20.58
C GLY A 760 -27.02 25.87 21.54
N ALA A 761 -27.03 24.56 21.72
CA ALA A 761 -27.95 23.85 22.61
C ALA A 761 -27.53 23.92 24.09
N LYS A 762 -26.27 24.25 24.38
CA LYS A 762 -25.65 24.29 25.71
C LYS A 762 -24.72 25.49 25.86
N THR A 763 -24.47 25.92 27.09
CA THR A 763 -23.37 26.85 27.40
C THR A 763 -22.04 26.06 27.52
N ALA A 764 -20.89 26.75 27.51
CA ALA A 764 -19.58 26.10 27.70
C ALA A 764 -19.50 25.39 29.06
N GLU A 765 -20.04 26.00 30.12
CA GLU A 765 -20.07 25.42 31.47
C GLU A 765 -20.96 24.17 31.53
N GLU A 766 -22.12 24.18 30.86
CA GLU A 766 -23.01 23.02 30.78
C GLU A 766 -22.35 21.87 29.98
N CYS A 767 -21.70 22.19 28.87
CA CYS A 767 -20.95 21.23 28.07
C CYS A 767 -19.83 20.58 28.90
N ALA A 768 -18.96 21.37 29.49
CA ALA A 768 -17.86 20.90 30.32
C ALA A 768 -18.32 19.99 31.47
N LYS A 769 -19.39 20.40 32.17
CA LYS A 769 -19.94 19.61 33.28
C LYS A 769 -20.50 18.27 32.85
N VAL A 770 -21.13 18.20 31.67
CA VAL A 770 -21.66 16.93 31.14
C VAL A 770 -20.50 16.03 30.72
N ILE A 771 -19.52 16.55 30.00
CA ILE A 771 -18.30 15.81 29.64
C ILE A 771 -17.62 15.27 30.89
N GLN A 772 -17.36 16.14 31.87
CA GLN A 772 -16.76 15.75 33.15
C GLN A 772 -17.47 14.57 33.81
N SER A 773 -18.81 14.61 33.82
CA SER A 773 -19.63 13.55 34.43
C SER A 773 -19.57 12.24 33.64
N ARG A 774 -19.70 12.32 32.30
CA ARG A 774 -19.71 11.15 31.42
C ARG A 774 -18.34 10.45 31.41
N VAL A 775 -17.26 11.24 31.29
CA VAL A 775 -15.88 10.72 31.30
C VAL A 775 -15.55 10.08 32.65
N LYS A 776 -15.93 10.69 33.79
CA LYS A 776 -15.75 10.06 35.11
C LYS A 776 -16.47 8.72 35.25
N ILE A 777 -17.66 8.58 34.68
CA ILE A 777 -18.38 7.31 34.70
C ILE A 777 -17.63 6.27 33.88
N TRP A 778 -17.20 6.64 32.66
CA TRP A 778 -16.46 5.75 31.81
C TRP A 778 -15.16 5.28 32.46
N LEU A 779 -14.37 6.21 33.04
CA LEU A 779 -13.14 5.88 33.76
C LEU A 779 -13.38 4.90 34.90
N ALA A 780 -14.45 5.09 35.67
CA ALA A 780 -14.82 4.19 36.78
C ALA A 780 -15.32 2.80 36.33
N GLU A 781 -15.80 2.67 35.10
CA GLU A 781 -16.24 1.40 34.52
C GLU A 781 -15.08 0.62 33.91
N HIS A 782 -13.93 1.29 33.66
CA HIS A 782 -12.74 0.72 33.04
C HIS A 782 -11.52 0.69 33.98
N GLU A 783 -11.76 0.83 35.32
CA GLU A 783 -10.76 0.62 36.39
C GLU A 783 -10.20 -0.81 36.45
#